data_18fdea62c8096cfe96e9fbe2ca20e43d
#
_entry.id   18fdea62c8096cfe96e9fbe2ca20e43d
#
_cell.length_a   1.000
_cell.length_b   1.000
_cell.length_c   1.000
_cell.angle_alpha   90.00
_cell.angle_beta   90.00
_cell.angle_gamma   90.00
#
_symmetry.space_group_name_H-M   'P 1'
#
loop_
_entity.id
_entity.type
_entity.pdbx_description
1 polymer ?
#
loop_
_entity_poly.entity_id
_entity_poly.type
_entity_poly.pdbx_seq_one_letter_code
_entity_poly.pdbx_strand_id
1 'polypeptide(L)'
;DLGQLAVRATTSPSVGAALDALNHIELSVCEVLAALPDPAARVEVHAGLKGAVGYNAKAIDAAIDRLLSSALVWGDDEELHLVRVARESFGAYPCGLGASFADSRRKVREYANKKTLAEKTLASGPDEVRDIMNQLLWGTPAGTMRQANRSVRIEDAKSPLEWLLAHELIVPVSDSSVVVPREVSISLRNGLLLKEIKTDSGQPVLGSVDFKRVNDTGAHAALDFVRLVETLLEAWSIEPPSQLRGGGLAIRDLAAAKDLLRVSEHLTALVIEVAFASGLLAADATDGWLPTTAYDRWLSIDDASRWTLLAQAWRDMARAPHVVGGDGGDRINSLTSAVERGFINPLRISLLDIYLGLDDGATTSAAIITDHLDWHRPRRSSMVRAAAVSAVLDEAATLGITALGSLTSFGRAVAKGDDPTKVLGSLLPNPVDHVIVQADLTALAPGRLAANQRRTMAVIADVESTGAATTYRFTENSIRRALDQGQSANDIIEFLAALSKTPLPQPLTYLIEDVARKHGVLRVGVASIYLRCDDEQLVATVQADRRLASLKFRSLAPGIVVSSSPADIVLEKLRACGYAPVAESAEGAVLIHRPDTKRTSVRVAASPVTVTGPSSRLVTAAVKALRAGERVDASKPVSTNGPRSTTSQTLTLLNDALAQGKEVWIGYADKGGMTSERIVEPLTITGGFLTAFDVRTNEVRTFTIARITGAELAENVNEEGTA
;
A
#
# COMPACT_ATOMS: atom_id res chain seq x y z
N ASP A 1 14.51 -1.89 -30.64
CA ASP A 1 15.27 -0.68 -30.98
C ASP A 1 15.73 -0.04 -29.67
N LEU A 2 17.06 0.10 -29.50
CA LEU A 2 17.68 0.71 -28.33
C LEU A 2 17.34 2.19 -28.22
N GLY A 3 17.12 2.89 -29.33
CA GLY A 3 16.68 4.28 -29.32
C GLY A 3 15.32 4.48 -28.65
N GLN A 4 14.33 3.59 -28.93
CA GLN A 4 13.05 3.62 -28.24
C GLN A 4 13.17 3.30 -26.76
N LEU A 5 14.07 2.40 -26.38
CA LEU A 5 14.36 2.10 -24.98
C LEU A 5 14.94 3.32 -24.27
N ALA A 6 15.90 4.01 -24.88
CA ALA A 6 16.50 5.23 -24.36
C ALA A 6 15.46 6.35 -24.16
N VAL A 7 14.58 6.56 -25.16
CA VAL A 7 13.49 7.54 -25.05
C VAL A 7 12.55 7.20 -23.88
N ARG A 8 12.19 5.94 -23.69
CA ARG A 8 11.35 5.50 -22.57
C ARG A 8 12.07 5.63 -21.22
N ALA A 9 13.35 5.29 -21.17
CA ALA A 9 14.15 5.38 -19.95
C ALA A 9 14.29 6.85 -19.48
N THR A 10 14.34 7.81 -20.40
CA THR A 10 14.48 9.26 -20.10
C THR A 10 13.17 10.01 -19.89
N THR A 11 12.00 9.31 -19.88
CA THR A 11 10.72 9.94 -19.53
C THR A 11 10.67 10.36 -18.05
N SER A 12 9.93 11.44 -17.74
CA SER A 12 9.78 11.91 -16.35
C SER A 12 9.34 10.83 -15.35
N PRO A 13 8.38 9.94 -15.65
CA PRO A 13 8.03 8.85 -14.71
C PRO A 13 9.16 7.85 -14.49
N SER A 14 9.89 7.46 -15.55
CA SER A 14 11.02 6.53 -15.45
C SER A 14 12.18 7.13 -14.63
N VAL A 15 12.58 8.36 -14.96
CA VAL A 15 13.64 9.07 -14.27
C VAL A 15 13.24 9.33 -12.81
N GLY A 16 11.98 9.76 -12.57
CA GLY A 16 11.46 9.96 -11.22
C GLY A 16 11.55 8.69 -10.37
N ALA A 17 11.12 7.55 -10.91
CA ALA A 17 11.22 6.26 -10.23
C ALA A 17 12.68 5.84 -9.94
N ALA A 18 13.60 6.10 -10.88
CA ALA A 18 15.03 5.83 -10.70
C ALA A 18 15.64 6.72 -9.60
N LEU A 19 15.34 8.03 -9.61
CA LEU A 19 15.78 8.95 -8.58
C LEU A 19 15.22 8.62 -7.18
N ASP A 20 13.97 8.13 -7.10
CA ASP A 20 13.35 7.70 -5.84
C ASP A 20 13.96 6.42 -5.25
N ALA A 21 14.70 5.68 -6.06
CA ALA A 21 15.42 4.48 -5.64
C ALA A 21 16.85 4.76 -5.16
N LEU A 22 17.36 6.00 -5.31
CA LEU A 22 18.70 6.39 -4.90
C LEU A 22 18.79 6.59 -3.38
N ASN A 23 19.95 6.19 -2.80
CA ASN A 23 20.30 6.53 -1.44
C ASN A 23 20.84 7.97 -1.34
N HIS A 24 21.15 8.41 -0.11
CA HIS A 24 21.57 9.79 0.14
C HIS A 24 22.88 10.15 -0.57
N ILE A 25 23.85 9.24 -0.65
CA ILE A 25 25.13 9.50 -1.33
C ILE A 25 24.91 9.58 -2.84
N GLU A 26 24.20 8.62 -3.42
CA GLU A 26 23.87 8.56 -4.85
C GLU A 26 23.09 9.82 -5.30
N LEU A 27 22.11 10.24 -4.48
CA LEU A 27 21.34 11.46 -4.75
C LEU A 27 22.20 12.71 -4.64
N SER A 28 23.13 12.78 -3.65
CA SER A 28 24.07 13.88 -3.49
C SER A 28 25.01 14.00 -4.70
N VAL A 29 25.51 12.88 -5.20
CA VAL A 29 26.34 12.85 -6.43
C VAL A 29 25.52 13.29 -7.64
N CYS A 30 24.28 12.85 -7.76
CA CYS A 30 23.38 13.26 -8.84
C CYS A 30 23.11 14.77 -8.80
N GLU A 31 22.91 15.36 -7.62
CA GLU A 31 22.74 16.79 -7.43
C GLU A 31 24.00 17.59 -7.78
N VAL A 32 25.19 17.07 -7.42
CA VAL A 32 26.48 17.66 -7.81
C VAL A 32 26.65 17.67 -9.33
N LEU A 33 26.32 16.56 -10.00
CA LEU A 33 26.32 16.53 -11.47
C LEU A 33 25.31 17.51 -12.08
N ALA A 34 24.18 17.73 -11.41
CA ALA A 34 23.23 18.77 -11.84
C ALA A 34 23.77 20.18 -11.68
N ALA A 35 24.64 20.41 -10.70
CA ALA A 35 25.28 21.69 -10.45
C ALA A 35 26.52 21.96 -11.34
N LEU A 36 27.20 20.91 -11.78
CA LEU A 36 28.37 21.01 -12.68
C LEU A 36 27.95 21.27 -14.14
N PRO A 37 28.86 21.77 -14.99
CA PRO A 37 28.65 21.79 -16.44
C PRO A 37 28.34 20.40 -17.01
N ASP A 38 27.75 20.32 -18.18
CA ASP A 38 27.47 19.11 -18.88
C ASP A 38 28.23 19.08 -20.21
N PRO A 39 29.17 18.17 -20.44
CA PRO A 39 29.61 17.08 -19.55
C PRO A 39 30.46 17.52 -18.36
N ALA A 40 30.58 16.66 -17.34
CA ALA A 40 31.45 16.84 -16.20
C ALA A 40 32.38 15.61 -16.04
N ALA A 41 33.65 15.85 -15.69
CA ALA A 41 34.55 14.73 -15.43
C ALA A 41 34.36 14.16 -14.00
N ARG A 42 34.60 12.85 -13.80
CA ARG A 42 34.57 12.19 -12.49
C ARG A 42 35.45 12.94 -11.47
N VAL A 43 36.62 13.41 -11.87
CA VAL A 43 37.52 14.20 -11.04
C VAL A 43 36.89 15.51 -10.54
N GLU A 44 36.02 16.13 -11.33
CA GLU A 44 35.32 17.38 -10.95
C GLU A 44 34.25 17.13 -9.90
N VAL A 45 33.57 15.99 -9.98
CA VAL A 45 32.63 15.54 -8.92
C VAL A 45 33.36 15.37 -7.61
N HIS A 46 34.51 14.68 -7.62
CA HIS A 46 35.36 14.53 -6.43
C HIS A 46 35.87 15.88 -5.92
N ALA A 47 36.30 16.77 -6.80
CA ALA A 47 36.79 18.10 -6.42
C ALA A 47 35.72 18.93 -5.71
N GLY A 48 34.48 18.88 -6.20
CA GLY A 48 33.33 19.57 -5.60
C GLY A 48 32.88 19.02 -4.25
N LEU A 49 33.25 17.79 -3.91
CA LEU A 49 32.88 17.12 -2.66
C LEU A 49 34.05 16.96 -1.67
N LYS A 50 35.29 17.06 -2.14
CA LYS A 50 36.51 16.86 -1.33
C LYS A 50 36.61 17.93 -0.25
N GLY A 51 36.44 17.53 1.00
CA GLY A 51 36.42 18.42 2.18
C GLY A 51 35.02 18.55 2.79
N ALA A 52 33.98 18.05 2.16
CA ALA A 52 32.65 17.92 2.77
C ALA A 52 32.72 16.92 3.95
N VAL A 53 31.95 17.18 5.00
CA VAL A 53 31.80 16.23 6.10
C VAL A 53 31.22 14.93 5.55
N GLY A 54 31.79 13.77 5.91
CA GLY A 54 31.33 12.47 5.42
C GLY A 54 31.84 12.08 4.02
N TYR A 55 32.74 12.87 3.40
CA TYR A 55 33.35 12.52 2.12
C TYR A 55 34.11 11.20 2.19
N ASN A 56 33.78 10.27 1.30
CA ASN A 56 34.46 8.99 1.12
C ASN A 56 34.60 8.71 -0.39
N ALA A 57 35.84 8.71 -0.90
CA ALA A 57 36.10 8.56 -2.33
C ALA A 57 35.50 7.26 -2.91
N LYS A 58 35.68 6.11 -2.21
CA LYS A 58 35.10 4.83 -2.69
C LYS A 58 33.56 4.85 -2.75
N ALA A 59 32.91 5.51 -1.78
CA ALA A 59 31.45 5.60 -1.77
C ALA A 59 30.95 6.52 -2.90
N ILE A 60 31.69 7.59 -3.22
CA ILE A 60 31.38 8.47 -4.35
C ILE A 60 31.58 7.73 -5.68
N ASP A 61 32.68 6.99 -5.86
CA ASP A 61 32.90 6.17 -7.04
C ASP A 61 31.77 5.14 -7.23
N ALA A 62 31.43 4.41 -6.18
CA ALA A 62 30.31 3.46 -6.22
C ALA A 62 28.97 4.11 -6.56
N ALA A 63 28.75 5.36 -6.09
CA ALA A 63 27.56 6.13 -6.43
C ALA A 63 27.54 6.52 -7.90
N ILE A 64 28.66 6.98 -8.47
CA ILE A 64 28.77 7.28 -9.91
C ILE A 64 28.50 6.02 -10.74
N ASP A 65 29.11 4.89 -10.38
CA ASP A 65 28.93 3.60 -11.08
C ASP A 65 27.45 3.13 -10.97
N ARG A 66 26.80 3.39 -9.86
CA ARG A 66 25.36 3.10 -9.68
C ARG A 66 24.50 3.99 -10.59
N LEU A 67 24.82 5.29 -10.71
CA LEU A 67 24.09 6.21 -11.60
C LEU A 67 24.26 5.81 -13.06
N LEU A 68 25.46 5.39 -13.47
CA LEU A 68 25.72 4.83 -14.81
C LEU A 68 24.92 3.55 -15.06
N SER A 69 24.92 2.61 -14.10
CA SER A 69 24.16 1.35 -14.21
C SER A 69 22.66 1.52 -14.26
N SER A 70 22.13 2.61 -13.67
CA SER A 70 20.71 2.96 -13.69
C SER A 70 20.30 3.82 -14.88
N ALA A 71 21.23 4.13 -15.79
CA ALA A 71 21.04 5.02 -16.93
C ALA A 71 20.55 6.43 -16.58
N LEU A 72 20.80 6.89 -15.35
CA LEU A 72 20.62 8.29 -14.96
C LEU A 72 21.80 9.16 -15.42
N VAL A 73 22.98 8.54 -15.54
CA VAL A 73 24.19 9.12 -16.09
C VAL A 73 24.66 8.24 -17.24
N TRP A 74 25.24 8.83 -18.26
CA TRP A 74 25.86 8.15 -19.40
C TRP A 74 27.16 8.83 -19.78
N GLY A 75 28.02 8.14 -20.55
CA GLY A 75 29.35 8.61 -20.90
C GLY A 75 30.45 7.78 -20.24
N ASP A 76 31.61 8.37 -20.07
CA ASP A 76 32.77 7.77 -19.42
C ASP A 76 33.31 8.66 -18.29
N ASP A 77 34.45 8.34 -17.71
CA ASP A 77 35.03 9.05 -16.57
C ASP A 77 35.47 10.51 -16.90
N GLU A 78 35.69 10.81 -18.16
CA GLU A 78 36.08 12.15 -18.63
C GLU A 78 34.86 12.99 -19.02
N GLU A 79 33.78 12.32 -19.49
CA GLU A 79 32.55 12.99 -19.97
C GLU A 79 31.30 12.31 -19.41
N LEU A 80 30.96 12.61 -18.18
CA LEU A 80 29.71 12.18 -17.53
C LEU A 80 28.58 13.15 -17.89
N HIS A 81 27.51 12.63 -18.46
CA HIS A 81 26.30 13.36 -18.79
C HIS A 81 25.15 12.95 -17.89
N LEU A 82 24.58 13.88 -17.16
CA LEU A 82 23.35 13.64 -16.40
C LEU A 82 22.12 13.79 -17.31
N VAL A 83 21.23 12.79 -17.31
CA VAL A 83 19.98 12.85 -18.06
C VAL A 83 19.24 14.15 -17.74
N ARG A 84 18.80 14.88 -18.79
CA ARG A 84 18.20 16.21 -18.69
C ARG A 84 17.04 16.26 -17.66
N VAL A 85 16.13 15.30 -17.69
CA VAL A 85 14.99 15.26 -16.76
C VAL A 85 15.46 15.08 -15.31
N ALA A 86 16.55 14.33 -15.08
CA ALA A 86 17.15 14.21 -13.74
C ALA A 86 17.75 15.55 -13.29
N ARG A 87 18.46 16.26 -14.19
CA ARG A 87 19.01 17.59 -13.91
C ARG A 87 17.91 18.60 -13.55
N GLU A 88 16.84 18.65 -14.32
CA GLU A 88 15.69 19.52 -14.09
C GLU A 88 14.96 19.24 -12.77
N SER A 89 15.01 18.00 -12.26
CA SER A 89 14.35 17.60 -11.02
C SER A 89 14.96 18.21 -9.75
N PHE A 90 16.18 18.74 -9.81
CA PHE A 90 16.83 19.45 -8.70
C PHE A 90 16.47 20.94 -8.65
N GLY A 91 15.62 21.41 -9.56
CA GLY A 91 15.13 22.78 -9.61
C GLY A 91 16.16 23.79 -10.10
N ALA A 92 15.92 25.06 -9.79
CA ALA A 92 16.72 26.17 -10.30
C ALA A 92 18.12 26.32 -9.62
N TYR A 93 18.30 25.73 -8.44
CA TYR A 93 19.47 25.94 -7.61
C TYR A 93 20.06 24.61 -7.05
N PRO A 94 20.54 23.72 -7.94
CA PRO A 94 21.19 22.48 -7.47
C PRO A 94 22.39 22.80 -6.58
N CYS A 95 22.59 22.04 -5.51
CA CYS A 95 23.55 22.28 -4.44
C CYS A 95 23.42 23.67 -3.78
N GLY A 96 22.26 24.33 -3.88
CA GLY A 96 22.10 25.72 -3.42
C GLY A 96 23.00 26.73 -4.13
N LEU A 97 23.30 26.51 -5.41
CA LEU A 97 24.06 27.40 -6.23
C LEU A 97 23.17 28.27 -7.13
N GLY A 98 23.38 29.56 -7.13
CA GLY A 98 22.66 30.47 -8.02
C GLY A 98 23.08 30.32 -9.49
N ALA A 99 22.41 31.07 -10.36
CA ALA A 99 22.78 31.17 -11.77
C ALA A 99 24.19 31.70 -11.93
N SER A 100 24.86 31.35 -13.05
CA SER A 100 26.18 31.91 -13.35
C SER A 100 26.10 33.39 -13.73
N PHE A 101 27.19 34.12 -13.60
CA PHE A 101 27.26 35.49 -14.10
C PHE A 101 26.99 35.57 -15.63
N ALA A 102 27.43 34.56 -16.37
CA ALA A 102 27.20 34.47 -17.81
C ALA A 102 25.70 34.46 -18.15
N ASP A 103 24.92 33.70 -17.38
CA ASP A 103 23.45 33.61 -17.56
C ASP A 103 22.74 34.89 -17.13
N SER A 104 23.33 35.68 -16.21
CA SER A 104 22.73 36.94 -15.73
C SER A 104 22.91 38.16 -16.68
N ARG A 105 23.58 37.99 -17.82
CA ARG A 105 23.90 39.05 -18.80
C ARG A 105 24.59 40.28 -18.22
N ARG A 106 25.23 40.19 -17.06
CA ARG A 106 25.95 41.29 -16.41
C ARG A 106 27.46 41.14 -16.57
N LYS A 107 28.17 42.30 -16.64
CA LYS A 107 29.64 42.28 -16.64
C LYS A 107 30.12 41.69 -15.32
N VAL A 108 30.86 40.58 -15.42
CA VAL A 108 31.47 39.89 -14.29
C VAL A 108 32.58 40.78 -13.74
N ARG A 109 32.48 41.15 -12.45
CA ARG A 109 33.67 41.63 -11.73
C ARG A 109 34.61 40.46 -11.47
N GLU A 110 35.90 40.80 -11.21
CA GLU A 110 37.02 39.86 -11.07
C GLU A 110 36.85 38.77 -9.94
N TYR A 111 35.69 38.68 -9.30
CA TYR A 111 35.40 37.66 -8.27
C TYR A 111 35.51 36.24 -8.80
N ALA A 112 35.17 36.00 -10.04
CA ALA A 112 35.27 34.68 -10.66
C ALA A 112 36.71 34.14 -10.72
N ASN A 113 37.71 35.07 -10.79
CA ASN A 113 39.11 34.68 -10.96
C ASN A 113 40.00 34.87 -9.71
N LYS A 114 39.47 35.42 -8.60
CA LYS A 114 40.24 35.69 -7.38
C LYS A 114 39.50 35.26 -6.14
N LYS A 115 39.67 33.98 -5.78
CA LYS A 115 39.13 33.33 -4.56
C LYS A 115 39.27 34.20 -3.29
N THR A 116 40.39 34.88 -3.14
CA THR A 116 40.70 35.76 -2.02
C THR A 116 39.94 37.09 -2.00
N LEU A 117 39.36 37.54 -3.12
CA LEU A 117 38.72 38.85 -3.20
C LEU A 117 37.32 38.84 -2.57
N ALA A 118 36.47 37.81 -2.86
CA ALA A 118 35.16 37.68 -2.26
C ALA A 118 35.26 37.48 -0.72
N GLU A 119 36.22 36.65 -0.26
CA GLU A 119 36.47 36.41 1.18
C GLU A 119 36.94 37.73 1.86
N LYS A 120 37.90 38.44 1.29
CA LYS A 120 38.37 39.72 1.85
C LYS A 120 37.28 40.78 1.88
N THR A 121 36.49 40.86 0.83
CA THR A 121 35.36 41.81 0.76
C THR A 121 34.34 41.48 1.84
N LEU A 122 33.93 40.20 1.98
CA LEU A 122 32.97 39.77 3.01
C LEU A 122 33.51 39.98 4.43
N ALA A 123 34.83 39.74 4.64
CA ALA A 123 35.48 39.93 5.93
C ALA A 123 35.56 41.42 6.36
N SER A 124 35.53 42.35 5.40
CA SER A 124 35.49 43.80 5.68
C SER A 124 34.09 44.33 6.03
N GLY A 125 33.03 43.50 5.83
CA GLY A 125 31.65 43.87 6.11
C GLY A 125 31.24 43.70 7.58
N PRO A 126 30.11 44.30 7.97
CA PRO A 126 29.49 44.06 9.28
C PRO A 126 29.19 42.59 9.59
N ASP A 127 29.07 42.22 10.86
CA ASP A 127 28.79 40.84 11.25
C ASP A 127 27.44 40.32 10.69
N GLU A 128 26.42 41.18 10.68
CA GLU A 128 25.11 40.85 10.09
C GLU A 128 25.15 40.47 8.61
N VAL A 129 26.09 41.09 7.85
CA VAL A 129 26.32 40.75 6.43
C VAL A 129 26.85 39.33 6.30
N ARG A 130 27.77 38.94 7.22
CA ARG A 130 28.34 37.58 7.22
C ARG A 130 27.29 36.54 7.57
N ASP A 131 26.41 36.81 8.54
CA ASP A 131 25.33 35.92 8.92
C ASP A 131 24.34 35.68 7.78
N ILE A 132 23.90 36.76 7.13
CA ILE A 132 23.02 36.66 5.96
C ILE A 132 23.71 35.90 4.83
N MET A 133 24.97 36.22 4.53
CA MET A 133 25.69 35.50 3.48
C MET A 133 25.84 34.00 3.80
N ASN A 134 26.14 33.63 5.05
CA ASN A 134 26.22 32.23 5.47
C ASN A 134 24.89 31.49 5.27
N GLN A 135 23.74 32.11 5.56
CA GLN A 135 22.43 31.55 5.29
C GLN A 135 22.17 31.33 3.80
N LEU A 136 22.53 32.34 2.95
CA LEU A 136 22.38 32.26 1.50
C LEU A 136 23.35 31.25 0.87
N LEU A 137 24.56 31.10 1.43
CA LEU A 137 25.56 30.17 0.91
C LEU A 137 25.19 28.72 1.05
N TRP A 138 24.60 28.30 2.18
CA TRP A 138 24.30 26.88 2.46
C TRP A 138 22.81 26.55 2.50
N GLY A 139 21.97 27.54 2.16
CA GLY A 139 20.52 27.39 2.01
C GLY A 139 20.06 27.73 0.57
N THR A 140 18.91 28.34 0.47
CA THR A 140 18.41 28.88 -0.80
C THR A 140 19.25 30.11 -1.13
N PRO A 141 19.93 30.16 -2.32
CA PRO A 141 20.83 31.27 -2.68
C PRO A 141 20.07 32.53 -3.05
N ALA A 142 18.75 32.52 -3.05
CA ALA A 142 17.87 33.62 -3.41
C ALA A 142 17.23 34.25 -2.17
N GLY A 143 17.09 35.57 -2.21
CA GLY A 143 16.41 36.34 -1.16
C GLY A 143 15.45 37.37 -1.75
N THR A 144 14.55 37.90 -0.92
CA THR A 144 13.64 38.98 -1.31
C THR A 144 14.17 40.33 -0.87
N MET A 145 14.15 41.30 -1.78
CA MET A 145 14.61 42.67 -1.54
C MET A 145 13.75 43.64 -2.35
N ARG A 146 13.19 44.68 -1.73
CA ARG A 146 12.45 45.72 -2.47
C ARG A 146 13.39 46.53 -3.35
N GLN A 147 12.96 46.82 -4.58
CA GLN A 147 13.75 47.60 -5.57
C GLN A 147 15.17 47.03 -5.76
N ALA A 148 15.26 45.72 -5.91
CA ALA A 148 16.55 45.03 -6.08
C ALA A 148 17.35 45.48 -7.30
N ASN A 149 16.68 45.96 -8.36
CA ASN A 149 17.32 46.48 -9.58
C ASN A 149 17.93 47.88 -9.44
N ARG A 150 17.77 48.56 -8.31
CA ARG A 150 18.40 49.90 -8.13
C ARG A 150 19.92 49.81 -8.04
N SER A 151 20.61 50.80 -8.55
CA SER A 151 22.05 50.95 -8.36
C SER A 151 22.31 51.49 -6.95
N VAL A 152 23.04 50.74 -6.13
CA VAL A 152 23.48 51.17 -4.79
C VAL A 152 24.98 51.40 -4.83
N ARG A 153 25.44 52.60 -4.42
CA ARG A 153 26.86 52.87 -4.22
C ARG A 153 27.30 52.31 -2.86
N ILE A 154 28.58 51.96 -2.73
CA ILE A 154 29.13 51.40 -1.49
C ILE A 154 28.92 52.34 -0.30
N GLU A 155 29.08 53.66 -0.51
CA GLU A 155 28.91 54.75 0.47
C GLU A 155 27.45 54.97 0.89
N ASP A 156 26.49 54.58 0.05
CA ASP A 156 25.03 54.78 0.26
C ASP A 156 24.32 53.58 0.84
N ALA A 157 25.01 52.46 1.08
CA ALA A 157 24.43 51.22 1.58
C ALA A 157 23.97 51.36 3.05
N LYS A 158 22.65 51.29 3.29
CA LYS A 158 22.03 51.47 4.62
C LYS A 158 21.60 50.16 5.30
N SER A 159 21.63 49.03 4.57
CA SER A 159 21.26 47.73 5.10
C SER A 159 22.26 46.67 4.67
N PRO A 160 22.32 45.52 5.39
CA PRO A 160 23.22 44.42 5.03
C PRO A 160 23.01 43.92 3.60
N LEU A 161 21.77 43.85 3.10
CA LEU A 161 21.46 43.42 1.73
C LEU A 161 21.93 44.48 0.71
N GLU A 162 21.78 45.78 1.01
CA GLU A 162 22.31 46.84 0.16
C GLU A 162 23.84 46.84 0.09
N TRP A 163 24.49 46.51 1.20
CA TRP A 163 25.94 46.35 1.26
C TRP A 163 26.39 45.18 0.37
N LEU A 164 25.72 44.01 0.45
CA LEU A 164 26.00 42.86 -0.40
C LEU A 164 25.79 43.20 -1.90
N LEU A 165 24.72 43.93 -2.21
CA LEU A 165 24.40 44.37 -3.57
C LEU A 165 25.41 45.35 -4.13
N ALA A 166 25.83 46.35 -3.33
CA ALA A 166 26.82 47.34 -3.69
C ALA A 166 28.20 46.72 -3.96
N HIS A 167 28.53 45.64 -3.24
CA HIS A 167 29.76 44.88 -3.45
C HIS A 167 29.60 43.73 -4.48
N GLU A 168 28.44 43.61 -5.14
CA GLU A 168 28.14 42.60 -6.17
C GLU A 168 28.32 41.13 -5.66
N LEU A 169 28.19 40.91 -4.33
CA LEU A 169 28.17 39.58 -3.74
C LEU A 169 26.80 38.90 -3.91
N ILE A 170 25.76 39.72 -4.14
CA ILE A 170 24.44 39.31 -4.63
C ILE A 170 24.08 40.13 -5.86
N VAL A 171 23.28 39.54 -6.74
CA VAL A 171 22.79 40.20 -7.94
C VAL A 171 21.27 40.14 -8.03
N PRO A 172 20.60 41.17 -8.55
CA PRO A 172 19.16 41.13 -8.74
C PRO A 172 18.77 40.20 -9.90
N VAL A 173 17.73 39.43 -9.68
CA VAL A 173 17.06 38.56 -10.68
C VAL A 173 15.76 39.23 -11.15
N SER A 174 15.09 39.96 -10.24
CA SER A 174 13.90 40.77 -10.53
C SER A 174 13.88 42.01 -9.66
N ASP A 175 12.82 42.83 -9.76
CA ASP A 175 12.65 44.02 -8.89
C ASP A 175 12.50 43.68 -7.40
N SER A 176 12.16 42.43 -7.08
CA SER A 176 11.89 41.99 -5.73
C SER A 176 12.76 40.84 -5.27
N SER A 177 13.70 40.36 -6.08
CA SER A 177 14.52 39.16 -5.73
C SER A 177 15.99 39.36 -6.11
N VAL A 178 16.86 38.83 -5.26
CA VAL A 178 18.31 38.79 -5.44
C VAL A 178 18.80 37.35 -5.32
N VAL A 179 19.95 37.05 -5.90
CA VAL A 179 20.58 35.74 -5.85
C VAL A 179 22.09 35.91 -5.63
N VAL A 180 22.70 34.97 -4.89
CA VAL A 180 24.17 34.84 -4.82
C VAL A 180 24.64 34.19 -6.12
N PRO A 181 25.49 34.82 -6.93
CA PRO A 181 26.02 34.18 -8.13
C PRO A 181 26.80 32.90 -7.81
N ARG A 182 26.76 31.96 -8.75
CA ARG A 182 27.45 30.66 -8.61
C ARG A 182 28.92 30.80 -8.28
N GLU A 183 29.60 31.67 -9.00
CA GLU A 183 31.06 31.93 -8.87
C GLU A 183 31.41 32.48 -7.47
N VAL A 184 30.56 33.38 -6.94
CA VAL A 184 30.70 33.88 -5.56
C VAL A 184 30.49 32.79 -4.56
N SER A 185 29.44 31.99 -4.73
CA SER A 185 29.15 30.85 -3.84
C SER A 185 30.30 29.83 -3.81
N ILE A 186 30.80 29.41 -4.98
CA ILE A 186 31.90 28.45 -5.09
C ILE A 186 33.19 29.04 -4.45
N SER A 187 33.48 30.32 -4.69
CA SER A 187 34.62 30.99 -4.09
C SER A 187 34.54 30.99 -2.55
N LEU A 188 33.43 31.45 -1.99
CA LEU A 188 33.23 31.53 -0.53
C LEU A 188 33.11 30.17 0.15
N ARG A 189 32.68 29.15 -0.59
CA ARG A 189 32.64 27.75 -0.11
C ARG A 189 33.94 26.97 -0.29
N ASN A 190 35.04 27.68 -0.72
CA ASN A 190 36.32 27.03 -1.01
C ASN A 190 36.26 25.92 -2.07
N GLY A 191 35.39 26.06 -3.06
CA GLY A 191 35.16 25.08 -4.12
C GLY A 191 34.19 23.95 -3.74
N LEU A 192 33.70 23.90 -2.50
CA LEU A 192 32.76 22.87 -2.06
C LEU A 192 31.35 23.10 -2.65
N LEU A 193 30.78 22.06 -3.22
CA LEU A 193 29.40 22.07 -3.72
C LEU A 193 28.40 21.69 -2.63
N LEU A 194 28.75 20.73 -1.77
CA LEU A 194 27.95 20.33 -0.60
C LEU A 194 28.77 20.48 0.68
N LYS A 195 28.12 20.91 1.76
CA LYS A 195 28.74 21.04 3.09
C LYS A 195 28.96 19.69 3.77
N GLU A 196 28.00 18.80 3.59
CA GLU A 196 27.92 17.50 4.24
C GLU A 196 27.31 16.44 3.31
N ILE A 197 27.83 15.23 3.39
CA ILE A 197 27.28 14.04 2.78
C ILE A 197 26.88 13.12 3.94
N LYS A 198 25.60 12.86 4.09
CA LYS A 198 25.13 11.93 5.15
C LYS A 198 25.66 10.54 4.89
N THR A 199 26.46 10.05 5.80
CA THR A 199 26.95 8.65 5.78
C THR A 199 25.87 7.70 6.28
N ASP A 200 25.97 6.43 5.85
CA ASP A 200 25.09 5.39 6.36
C ASP A 200 25.27 5.24 7.87
N SER A 201 24.18 5.23 8.61
CA SER A 201 24.16 4.99 10.05
C SER A 201 24.38 3.51 10.42
N GLY A 202 24.51 2.63 9.44
CA GLY A 202 24.63 1.19 9.62
C GLY A 202 23.30 0.48 9.84
N GLN A 203 23.35 -0.70 10.46
CA GLN A 203 22.12 -1.45 10.73
C GLN A 203 21.24 -0.72 11.78
N PRO A 204 19.91 -0.70 11.57
CA PRO A 204 18.99 0.01 12.45
C PRO A 204 18.70 -0.78 13.74
N VAL A 205 19.71 -1.00 14.57
CA VAL A 205 19.63 -1.75 15.82
C VAL A 205 19.68 -0.81 17.02
N LEU A 206 18.70 -0.95 17.93
CA LEU A 206 18.65 -0.25 19.21
C LEU A 206 19.32 -1.04 20.33
N GLY A 207 19.13 -2.37 20.35
CA GLY A 207 19.62 -3.26 21.38
C GLY A 207 19.22 -4.71 21.09
N SER A 208 19.16 -5.54 22.14
CA SER A 208 18.72 -6.93 22.01
C SER A 208 17.85 -7.37 23.20
N VAL A 209 16.95 -8.30 22.96
CA VAL A 209 16.05 -8.93 23.94
C VAL A 209 16.12 -10.44 23.76
N ASP A 210 15.85 -11.20 24.83
CA ASP A 210 15.75 -12.65 24.74
C ASP A 210 14.72 -13.07 23.68
N PHE A 211 15.19 -13.80 22.70
CA PHE A 211 14.38 -14.20 21.55
C PHE A 211 13.20 -15.11 21.91
N LYS A 212 13.36 -15.94 22.96
CA LYS A 212 12.26 -16.74 23.49
C LYS A 212 11.12 -15.84 23.99
N ARG A 213 11.48 -14.79 24.76
CA ARG A 213 10.51 -13.81 25.27
C ARG A 213 9.82 -13.05 24.13
N VAL A 214 10.53 -12.73 23.05
CA VAL A 214 9.95 -12.13 21.84
C VAL A 214 8.89 -13.04 21.27
N ASN A 215 9.21 -14.33 21.08
CA ASN A 215 8.27 -15.32 20.52
C ASN A 215 7.06 -15.54 21.43
N ASP A 216 7.26 -15.68 22.72
CA ASP A 216 6.16 -15.89 23.67
C ASP A 216 5.19 -14.68 23.68
N THR A 217 5.73 -13.46 23.70
CA THR A 217 4.92 -12.23 23.67
C THR A 217 4.17 -12.11 22.35
N GLY A 218 4.83 -12.38 21.22
CA GLY A 218 4.21 -12.31 19.90
C GLY A 218 3.12 -13.38 19.73
N ALA A 219 3.33 -14.60 20.24
CA ALA A 219 2.33 -15.65 20.17
C ALA A 219 1.04 -15.30 20.95
N HIS A 220 1.16 -14.62 22.10
CA HIS A 220 0.00 -14.11 22.83
C HIS A 220 -0.75 -13.03 22.02
N ALA A 221 -0.02 -12.06 21.45
CA ALA A 221 -0.62 -11.02 20.61
C ALA A 221 -1.34 -11.63 19.39
N ALA A 222 -0.75 -12.65 18.76
CA ALA A 222 -1.35 -13.36 17.64
C ALA A 222 -2.69 -14.00 17.99
N LEU A 223 -2.77 -14.66 19.16
CA LEU A 223 -4.03 -15.23 19.65
C LEU A 223 -5.08 -14.18 19.99
N ASP A 224 -4.66 -13.10 20.61
CA ASP A 224 -5.57 -11.99 20.97
C ASP A 224 -6.15 -11.36 19.70
N PHE A 225 -5.34 -11.18 18.64
CA PHE A 225 -5.82 -10.65 17.38
C PHE A 225 -6.85 -11.57 16.69
N VAL A 226 -6.60 -12.90 16.68
CA VAL A 226 -7.57 -13.89 16.18
C VAL A 226 -8.89 -13.77 16.93
N ARG A 227 -8.85 -13.62 18.27
CA ARG A 227 -10.04 -13.48 19.11
C ARG A 227 -10.81 -12.19 18.81
N LEU A 228 -10.13 -11.07 18.59
CA LEU A 228 -10.79 -9.81 18.23
C LEU A 228 -11.55 -9.94 16.91
N VAL A 229 -10.95 -10.56 15.88
CA VAL A 229 -11.61 -10.82 14.60
C VAL A 229 -12.82 -11.76 14.79
N GLU A 230 -12.69 -12.84 15.55
CA GLU A 230 -13.77 -13.79 15.84
C GLU A 230 -14.93 -13.07 16.55
N THR A 231 -14.65 -12.27 17.60
CA THR A 231 -15.65 -11.52 18.36
C THR A 231 -16.42 -10.54 17.49
N LEU A 232 -15.72 -9.79 16.63
CA LEU A 232 -16.34 -8.83 15.73
C LEU A 232 -17.27 -9.51 14.73
N LEU A 233 -16.77 -10.54 14.05
CA LEU A 233 -17.50 -11.21 12.99
C LEU A 233 -18.70 -12.02 13.53
N GLU A 234 -18.60 -12.56 14.73
CA GLU A 234 -19.73 -13.22 15.38
C GLU A 234 -20.86 -12.22 15.67
N ALA A 235 -20.54 -11.06 16.26
CA ALA A 235 -21.52 -10.02 16.50
C ALA A 235 -22.17 -9.51 15.20
N TRP A 236 -21.38 -9.29 14.16
CA TRP A 236 -21.88 -8.84 12.85
C TRP A 236 -22.60 -9.93 12.06
N SER A 237 -22.47 -11.21 12.46
CA SER A 237 -23.33 -12.28 11.94
C SER A 237 -24.77 -12.14 12.37
N ILE A 238 -24.98 -11.59 13.58
CA ILE A 238 -26.31 -11.45 14.22
C ILE A 238 -26.90 -10.10 13.88
N GLU A 239 -26.12 -9.03 14.13
CA GLU A 239 -26.54 -7.65 13.89
C GLU A 239 -25.53 -6.94 12.97
N PRO A 240 -25.72 -7.06 11.66
CA PRO A 240 -24.80 -6.47 10.70
C PRO A 240 -24.94 -4.95 10.63
N PRO A 241 -23.84 -4.18 10.64
CA PRO A 241 -23.89 -2.75 10.44
C PRO A 241 -24.24 -2.41 8.99
N SER A 242 -25.01 -1.33 8.80
CA SER A 242 -25.43 -0.90 7.48
C SER A 242 -24.26 -0.32 6.67
N GLN A 243 -24.27 -0.55 5.36
CA GLN A 243 -23.35 0.11 4.46
C GLN A 243 -23.80 1.55 4.19
N LEU A 244 -22.87 2.50 4.20
CA LEU A 244 -23.15 3.89 3.79
C LEU A 244 -23.43 3.95 2.27
N ARG A 245 -24.24 4.92 1.81
CA ARG A 245 -24.53 5.12 0.38
C ARG A 245 -23.27 5.35 -0.47
N GLY A 246 -22.25 6.00 0.09
CA GLY A 246 -20.96 6.21 -0.55
C GLY A 246 -19.97 5.05 -0.36
N GLY A 247 -20.40 3.94 0.21
CA GLY A 247 -19.56 2.85 0.67
C GLY A 247 -18.98 3.10 2.06
N GLY A 248 -18.42 2.05 2.67
CA GLY A 248 -17.77 2.12 3.99
C GLY A 248 -18.72 1.95 5.18
N LEU A 249 -18.12 2.03 6.37
CA LEU A 249 -18.76 1.85 7.66
C LEU A 249 -19.11 3.20 8.28
N ALA A 250 -20.29 3.32 8.91
CA ALA A 250 -20.65 4.56 9.60
C ALA A 250 -19.83 4.75 10.88
N ILE A 251 -19.62 6.02 11.28
CA ILE A 251 -18.85 6.39 12.48
C ILE A 251 -19.43 5.76 13.74
N ARG A 252 -20.77 5.76 13.87
CA ARG A 252 -21.46 5.15 15.01
C ARG A 252 -21.22 3.65 15.10
N ASP A 253 -21.14 2.96 13.96
CA ASP A 253 -20.98 1.51 13.90
C ASP A 253 -19.52 1.13 14.17
N LEU A 254 -18.54 1.98 13.78
CA LEU A 254 -17.15 1.87 14.21
C LEU A 254 -17.03 2.07 15.73
N ALA A 255 -17.74 3.04 16.30
CA ALA A 255 -17.75 3.27 17.75
C ALA A 255 -18.38 2.09 18.50
N ALA A 256 -19.49 1.54 18.00
CA ALA A 256 -20.10 0.34 18.57
C ALA A 256 -19.16 -0.87 18.53
N ALA A 257 -18.44 -1.07 17.41
CA ALA A 257 -17.42 -2.11 17.29
C ALA A 257 -16.26 -1.90 18.28
N LYS A 258 -15.80 -0.66 18.47
CA LYS A 258 -14.79 -0.30 19.47
C LYS A 258 -15.22 -0.67 20.88
N ASP A 259 -16.45 -0.34 21.24
CA ASP A 259 -17.01 -0.62 22.57
C ASP A 259 -17.22 -2.13 22.79
N LEU A 260 -17.64 -2.86 21.73
CA LEU A 260 -17.74 -4.31 21.75
C LEU A 260 -16.37 -4.97 22.00
N LEU A 261 -15.36 -4.56 21.24
CA LEU A 261 -14.01 -5.13 21.32
C LEU A 261 -13.22 -4.63 22.53
N ARG A 262 -13.64 -3.51 23.15
CA ARG A 262 -12.97 -2.83 24.27
C ARG A 262 -11.52 -2.46 23.98
N VAL A 263 -11.26 -1.97 22.76
CA VAL A 263 -9.95 -1.55 22.28
C VAL A 263 -10.01 -0.12 21.72
N SER A 264 -8.86 0.42 21.27
CA SER A 264 -8.81 1.75 20.65
C SER A 264 -9.49 1.77 19.27
N GLU A 265 -9.88 2.96 18.80
CA GLU A 265 -10.46 3.15 17.46
C GLU A 265 -9.52 2.65 16.35
N HIS A 266 -8.21 2.92 16.47
CA HIS A 266 -7.20 2.46 15.51
C HIS A 266 -7.10 0.92 15.46
N LEU A 267 -7.11 0.26 16.62
CA LEU A 267 -7.09 -1.20 16.66
C LEU A 267 -8.39 -1.80 16.12
N THR A 268 -9.52 -1.17 16.40
CA THR A 268 -10.82 -1.57 15.81
C THR A 268 -10.78 -1.47 14.30
N ALA A 269 -10.26 -0.36 13.75
CA ALA A 269 -10.10 -0.19 12.32
C ALA A 269 -9.17 -1.25 11.73
N LEU A 270 -8.05 -1.57 12.40
CA LEU A 270 -7.13 -2.64 11.97
C LEU A 270 -7.85 -4.00 11.89
N VAL A 271 -8.61 -4.37 12.91
CA VAL A 271 -9.37 -5.64 12.95
C VAL A 271 -10.36 -5.71 11.79
N ILE A 272 -11.12 -4.63 11.55
CA ILE A 272 -12.10 -4.55 10.47
C ILE A 272 -11.42 -4.66 9.09
N GLU A 273 -10.36 -3.87 8.86
CA GLU A 273 -9.68 -3.82 7.57
C GLU A 273 -8.95 -5.14 7.24
N VAL A 274 -8.37 -5.80 8.24
CA VAL A 274 -7.74 -7.12 8.06
C VAL A 274 -8.81 -8.20 7.81
N ALA A 275 -9.93 -8.19 8.54
CA ALA A 275 -11.04 -9.10 8.28
C ALA A 275 -11.60 -8.94 6.85
N PHE A 276 -11.70 -7.69 6.37
CA PHE A 276 -12.11 -7.40 5.00
C PHE A 276 -11.05 -7.86 3.97
N ALA A 277 -9.78 -7.56 4.21
CA ALA A 277 -8.69 -7.94 3.31
C ALA A 277 -8.50 -9.46 3.21
N SER A 278 -8.74 -10.19 4.32
CA SER A 278 -8.68 -11.66 4.37
C SER A 278 -9.90 -12.36 3.72
N GLY A 279 -10.89 -11.60 3.25
CA GLY A 279 -12.11 -12.14 2.64
C GLY A 279 -13.10 -12.74 3.63
N LEU A 280 -12.90 -12.51 4.93
CA LEU A 280 -13.84 -12.97 5.99
C LEU A 280 -15.04 -12.04 6.14
N LEU A 281 -14.93 -10.80 5.68
CA LEU A 281 -15.93 -9.75 5.73
C LEU A 281 -16.19 -9.20 4.32
N ALA A 282 -17.45 -8.97 3.97
CA ALA A 282 -17.82 -8.32 2.72
C ALA A 282 -19.11 -7.53 2.85
N ALA A 283 -19.35 -6.59 1.91
CA ALA A 283 -20.62 -5.90 1.80
C ALA A 283 -21.67 -6.80 1.14
N ASP A 284 -22.86 -6.77 1.69
CA ASP A 284 -24.07 -7.32 1.08
C ASP A 284 -25.00 -6.18 0.64
N ALA A 285 -25.68 -6.35 -0.48
CA ALA A 285 -26.51 -5.29 -1.05
C ALA A 285 -27.74 -4.93 -0.20
N THR A 286 -28.22 -5.89 0.59
CA THR A 286 -29.46 -5.76 1.38
C THR A 286 -29.19 -5.61 2.87
N ASP A 287 -28.22 -6.34 3.40
CA ASP A 287 -28.01 -6.50 4.83
C ASP A 287 -26.81 -5.71 5.37
N GLY A 288 -25.98 -5.09 4.50
CA GLY A 288 -24.85 -4.28 4.94
C GLY A 288 -23.52 -5.07 5.01
N TRP A 289 -22.74 -4.93 6.10
CA TRP A 289 -21.45 -5.60 6.26
C TRP A 289 -21.59 -6.93 6.97
N LEU A 290 -21.35 -8.02 6.27
CA LEU A 290 -21.57 -9.38 6.74
C LEU A 290 -20.30 -10.25 6.68
N PRO A 291 -20.12 -11.19 7.62
CA PRO A 291 -19.19 -12.27 7.45
C PRO A 291 -19.51 -13.08 6.18
N THR A 292 -18.48 -13.50 5.49
CA THR A 292 -18.62 -14.33 4.30
C THR A 292 -18.71 -15.81 4.65
N THR A 293 -19.07 -16.65 3.68
CA THR A 293 -19.01 -18.12 3.84
C THR A 293 -17.59 -18.65 4.11
N ALA A 294 -16.54 -17.86 3.83
CA ALA A 294 -15.16 -18.20 4.20
C ALA A 294 -14.95 -18.16 5.72
N TYR A 295 -15.72 -17.35 6.45
CA TYR A 295 -15.65 -17.28 7.90
C TYR A 295 -15.99 -18.63 8.58
N ASP A 296 -16.95 -19.38 8.07
CA ASP A 296 -17.28 -20.69 8.63
C ASP A 296 -16.14 -21.70 8.45
N ARG A 297 -15.45 -21.65 7.31
CA ARG A 297 -14.23 -22.46 7.10
C ARG A 297 -13.09 -22.00 7.99
N TRP A 298 -12.89 -20.69 8.14
CA TRP A 298 -11.89 -20.12 9.04
C TRP A 298 -12.12 -20.52 10.49
N LEU A 299 -13.39 -20.58 10.95
CA LEU A 299 -13.73 -21.11 12.27
C LEU A 299 -13.39 -22.61 12.44
N SER A 300 -13.28 -23.38 11.35
CA SER A 300 -13.05 -24.82 11.42
C SER A 300 -11.59 -25.24 11.51
N ILE A 301 -10.66 -24.34 11.23
CA ILE A 301 -9.22 -24.61 11.28
C ILE A 301 -8.62 -24.22 12.64
N ASP A 302 -7.39 -24.66 12.92
CA ASP A 302 -6.67 -24.34 14.15
C ASP A 302 -6.25 -22.86 14.21
N ASP A 303 -5.87 -22.39 15.40
CA ASP A 303 -5.60 -20.97 15.64
C ASP A 303 -4.37 -20.46 14.93
N ALA A 304 -3.34 -21.27 14.74
CA ALA A 304 -2.15 -20.90 13.97
C ALA A 304 -2.50 -20.70 12.48
N SER A 305 -3.32 -21.59 11.92
CA SER A 305 -3.84 -21.48 10.56
C SER A 305 -4.76 -20.26 10.39
N ARG A 306 -5.61 -19.97 11.39
CA ARG A 306 -6.47 -18.79 11.42
C ARG A 306 -5.64 -17.50 11.38
N TRP A 307 -4.64 -17.43 12.24
CA TRP A 307 -3.75 -16.29 12.31
C TRP A 307 -2.95 -16.11 11.02
N THR A 308 -2.43 -17.20 10.45
CA THR A 308 -1.66 -17.19 9.20
C THR A 308 -2.41 -16.46 8.09
N LEU A 309 -3.71 -16.76 7.93
CA LEU A 309 -4.56 -16.13 6.93
C LEU A 309 -4.68 -14.62 7.17
N LEU A 310 -4.83 -14.18 8.41
CA LEU A 310 -4.92 -12.76 8.77
C LEU A 310 -3.59 -12.04 8.56
N ALA A 311 -2.48 -12.65 8.98
CA ALA A 311 -1.14 -12.07 8.86
C ALA A 311 -0.70 -11.91 7.40
N GLN A 312 -0.98 -12.90 6.55
CA GLN A 312 -0.73 -12.80 5.11
C GLN A 312 -1.59 -11.72 4.46
N ALA A 313 -2.89 -11.65 4.81
CA ALA A 313 -3.76 -10.59 4.31
C ALA A 313 -3.28 -9.20 4.72
N TRP A 314 -2.83 -9.01 5.98
CA TRP A 314 -2.25 -7.75 6.43
C TRP A 314 -0.98 -7.39 5.64
N ARG A 315 -0.06 -8.35 5.45
CA ARG A 315 1.17 -8.12 4.69
C ARG A 315 0.88 -7.60 3.28
N ASP A 316 -0.10 -8.21 2.61
CA ASP A 316 -0.34 -8.01 1.18
C ASP A 316 -1.38 -6.91 0.88
N MET A 317 -2.16 -6.46 1.86
CA MET A 317 -3.19 -5.44 1.63
C MET A 317 -2.60 -4.05 1.36
N ALA A 318 -3.22 -3.30 0.43
CA ALA A 318 -2.92 -1.89 0.17
C ALA A 318 -3.66 -0.93 1.12
N ARG A 319 -4.39 -1.45 2.10
CA ARG A 319 -5.21 -0.67 3.03
C ARG A 319 -4.39 -0.18 4.20
N ALA A 320 -4.65 1.06 4.63
CA ALA A 320 -3.94 1.77 5.70
C ALA A 320 -4.90 2.06 6.87
N PRO A 321 -5.11 1.12 7.82
CA PRO A 321 -6.06 1.29 8.92
C PRO A 321 -5.85 2.56 9.74
N HIS A 322 -4.62 3.02 9.87
CA HIS A 322 -4.24 4.19 10.66
C HIS A 322 -4.78 5.53 10.11
N VAL A 323 -5.24 5.59 8.87
CA VAL A 323 -5.85 6.82 8.33
C VAL A 323 -7.34 6.95 8.67
N VAL A 324 -7.94 5.89 9.23
CA VAL A 324 -9.35 5.92 9.67
C VAL A 324 -9.50 6.90 10.82
N GLY A 325 -10.52 7.75 10.75
CA GLY A 325 -10.76 8.82 11.72
C GLY A 325 -10.16 10.14 11.29
N GLY A 326 -8.86 10.26 11.05
CA GLY A 326 -8.12 11.43 10.56
C GLY A 326 -8.23 12.69 11.44
N ASP A 327 -7.08 13.35 11.66
CA ASP A 327 -7.01 14.66 12.33
C ASP A 327 -6.89 15.78 11.28
N GLY A 328 -7.85 16.71 11.23
CA GLY A 328 -7.70 17.99 10.52
C GLY A 328 -8.09 18.05 9.05
N GLY A 329 -8.78 17.04 8.51
CA GLY A 329 -9.32 17.00 7.14
C GLY A 329 -10.68 16.32 7.08
N ASP A 330 -11.14 15.94 5.90
CA ASP A 330 -12.31 15.09 5.74
C ASP A 330 -12.07 13.73 6.43
N ARG A 331 -12.94 13.39 7.38
CA ARG A 331 -12.85 12.14 8.14
C ARG A 331 -12.95 10.93 7.21
N ILE A 332 -11.96 10.04 7.27
CA ILE A 332 -11.94 8.82 6.48
C ILE A 332 -12.65 7.70 7.24
N ASN A 333 -13.70 7.13 6.64
CA ASN A 333 -14.42 6.01 7.20
C ASN A 333 -13.77 4.69 6.83
N SER A 334 -13.81 3.71 7.76
CA SER A 334 -13.37 2.34 7.50
C SER A 334 -14.14 1.70 6.34
N LEU A 335 -13.54 0.73 5.66
CA LEU A 335 -14.11 -0.01 4.52
C LEU A 335 -14.40 0.85 3.27
N THR A 336 -13.96 2.11 3.23
CA THR A 336 -14.00 2.94 2.01
C THR A 336 -12.75 2.70 1.14
N SER A 337 -12.82 3.08 -0.14
CA SER A 337 -11.63 3.13 -1.02
C SER A 337 -10.61 4.18 -0.55
N ALA A 338 -11.06 5.20 0.20
CA ALA A 338 -10.17 6.23 0.75
C ALA A 338 -9.15 5.70 1.78
N VAL A 339 -9.34 4.49 2.30
CA VAL A 339 -8.35 3.81 3.15
C VAL A 339 -7.19 3.21 2.33
N GLU A 340 -7.36 3.01 1.02
CA GLU A 340 -6.32 2.44 0.16
C GLU A 340 -5.20 3.45 -0.10
N ARG A 341 -3.95 3.02 0.10
CA ARG A 341 -2.72 3.80 -0.12
C ARG A 341 -1.71 2.92 -0.86
N GLY A 342 -1.43 3.25 -2.11
CA GLY A 342 -0.53 2.45 -2.95
C GLY A 342 0.89 2.27 -2.39
N PHE A 343 1.33 3.13 -1.47
CA PHE A 343 2.64 3.04 -0.85
C PHE A 343 2.70 2.12 0.39
N ILE A 344 1.55 1.74 0.97
CA ILE A 344 1.51 1.05 2.27
C ILE A 344 2.02 -0.41 2.17
N ASN A 345 1.59 -1.15 1.15
CA ASN A 345 2.09 -2.52 0.93
C ASN A 345 3.61 -2.53 0.67
N PRO A 346 4.18 -1.72 -0.26
CA PRO A 346 5.62 -1.61 -0.39
C PRO A 346 6.34 -1.18 0.89
N LEU A 347 5.73 -0.35 1.72
CA LEU A 347 6.29 0.05 3.01
C LEU A 347 6.35 -1.14 3.97
N ARG A 348 5.24 -1.91 4.13
CA ARG A 348 5.24 -3.12 4.98
C ARG A 348 6.32 -4.10 4.57
N ILE A 349 6.43 -4.38 3.27
CA ILE A 349 7.47 -5.27 2.74
C ILE A 349 8.87 -4.71 3.08
N SER A 350 9.12 -3.42 2.84
CA SER A 350 10.42 -2.81 3.14
C SER A 350 10.76 -2.86 4.63
N LEU A 351 9.78 -2.67 5.52
CA LEU A 351 9.98 -2.78 6.97
C LEU A 351 10.29 -4.22 7.38
N LEU A 352 9.57 -5.19 6.83
CA LEU A 352 9.83 -6.61 7.11
C LEU A 352 11.21 -7.05 6.57
N ASP A 353 11.62 -6.53 5.41
CA ASP A 353 12.96 -6.79 4.84
C ASP A 353 14.08 -6.22 5.73
N ILE A 354 13.88 -5.04 6.32
CA ILE A 354 14.82 -4.47 7.29
C ILE A 354 14.95 -5.41 8.50
N TYR A 355 13.84 -5.86 9.06
CA TYR A 355 13.88 -6.80 10.17
C TYR A 355 14.50 -8.16 9.82
N LEU A 356 14.32 -8.65 8.58
CA LEU A 356 14.97 -9.88 8.10
C LEU A 356 16.50 -9.78 8.08
N GLY A 357 17.02 -8.57 7.88
CA GLY A 357 18.46 -8.28 7.94
C GLY A 357 19.03 -8.20 9.36
N LEU A 358 18.19 -8.19 10.41
CA LEU A 358 18.61 -8.13 11.80
C LEU A 358 18.71 -9.54 12.40
N ASP A 359 19.61 -9.66 13.40
CA ASP A 359 19.76 -10.89 14.19
C ASP A 359 18.52 -11.18 15.04
N ASP A 360 18.35 -12.45 15.43
CA ASP A 360 17.26 -12.88 16.30
C ASP A 360 17.37 -12.18 17.67
N GLY A 361 16.26 -11.56 18.08
CA GLY A 361 16.21 -10.76 19.31
C GLY A 361 16.75 -9.33 19.18
N ALA A 362 17.34 -8.93 18.04
CA ALA A 362 17.72 -7.54 17.81
C ALA A 362 16.47 -6.65 17.79
N THR A 363 16.53 -5.54 18.51
CA THR A 363 15.41 -4.59 18.64
C THR A 363 15.67 -3.33 17.85
N THR A 364 14.61 -2.70 17.38
CA THR A 364 14.65 -1.42 16.69
C THR A 364 13.46 -0.54 17.11
N SER A 365 13.40 0.69 16.61
CA SER A 365 12.32 1.64 16.88
C SER A 365 11.87 2.33 15.60
N ALA A 366 10.66 2.91 15.62
CA ALA A 366 10.13 3.67 14.50
C ALA A 366 11.06 4.81 14.07
N ALA A 367 11.68 5.51 15.02
CA ALA A 367 12.62 6.60 14.73
C ALA A 367 13.85 6.09 13.97
N ILE A 368 14.49 5.03 14.49
CA ILE A 368 15.71 4.45 13.88
C ILE A 368 15.43 3.90 12.49
N ILE A 369 14.27 3.21 12.32
CA ILE A 369 13.86 2.70 10.99
C ILE A 369 13.56 3.87 10.04
N THR A 370 12.91 4.94 10.52
CA THR A 370 12.64 6.11 9.69
C THR A 370 13.92 6.76 9.21
N ASP A 371 14.90 6.96 10.09
CA ASP A 371 16.21 7.51 9.74
C ASP A 371 16.95 6.63 8.73
N HIS A 372 16.89 5.31 8.93
CA HIS A 372 17.45 4.34 7.98
C HIS A 372 16.78 4.41 6.60
N LEU A 373 15.44 4.47 6.55
CA LEU A 373 14.70 4.61 5.30
C LEU A 373 14.93 5.97 4.64
N ASP A 374 15.07 7.05 5.42
CA ASP A 374 15.36 8.39 4.91
C ASP A 374 16.76 8.48 4.31
N TRP A 375 17.71 7.70 4.84
CA TRP A 375 19.01 7.60 4.21
C TRP A 375 18.95 6.79 2.90
N HIS A 376 18.23 5.65 2.88
CA HIS A 376 18.12 4.79 1.71
C HIS A 376 17.25 5.34 0.57
N ARG A 377 16.26 6.21 0.89
CA ARG A 377 15.32 6.80 -0.08
C ARG A 377 14.94 8.23 0.29
N PRO A 378 15.88 9.19 0.23
CA PRO A 378 15.71 10.54 0.79
C PRO A 378 14.65 11.40 0.07
N ARG A 379 14.30 11.12 -1.18
CA ARG A 379 13.31 11.90 -1.94
C ARG A 379 11.87 11.71 -1.46
N ARG A 380 11.57 10.67 -0.70
CA ARG A 380 10.23 10.45 -0.15
C ARG A 380 10.03 11.27 1.11
N SER A 381 8.88 11.95 1.24
CA SER A 381 8.60 12.86 2.35
C SER A 381 8.75 12.17 3.73
N SER A 382 9.59 12.73 4.59
CA SER A 382 9.92 12.18 5.91
C SER A 382 8.75 12.20 6.90
N MET A 383 7.94 13.28 6.93
CA MET A 383 6.83 13.42 7.89
C MET A 383 5.71 12.39 7.67
N VAL A 384 5.25 12.22 6.42
CA VAL A 384 4.23 11.21 6.09
C VAL A 384 4.78 9.81 6.30
N ARG A 385 6.07 9.61 6.01
CA ARG A 385 6.75 8.34 6.21
C ARG A 385 6.85 7.97 7.68
N ALA A 386 7.27 8.88 8.55
CA ALA A 386 7.42 8.62 9.97
C ALA A 386 6.11 8.16 10.62
N ALA A 387 5.00 8.84 10.33
CA ALA A 387 3.68 8.44 10.82
C ALA A 387 3.25 7.05 10.30
N ALA A 388 3.47 6.78 9.01
CA ALA A 388 3.14 5.49 8.41
C ALA A 388 4.04 4.35 8.93
N VAL A 389 5.34 4.61 9.15
CA VAL A 389 6.27 3.64 9.74
C VAL A 389 5.82 3.28 11.16
N SER A 390 5.53 4.28 12.01
CA SER A 390 5.03 4.02 13.37
C SER A 390 3.78 3.18 13.35
N ALA A 391 2.78 3.57 12.53
CA ALA A 391 1.52 2.86 12.44
C ALA A 391 1.69 1.40 11.96
N VAL A 392 2.51 1.16 10.94
CA VAL A 392 2.76 -0.20 10.43
C VAL A 392 3.49 -1.07 11.46
N LEU A 393 4.41 -0.50 12.25
CA LEU A 393 5.09 -1.22 13.33
C LEU A 393 4.12 -1.56 14.46
N ASP A 394 3.21 -0.65 14.82
CA ASP A 394 2.16 -0.90 15.82
C ASP A 394 1.18 -1.97 15.33
N GLU A 395 0.81 -1.95 14.04
CA GLU A 395 0.01 -3.00 13.41
C GLU A 395 0.73 -4.37 13.48
N ALA A 396 2.03 -4.41 13.12
CA ALA A 396 2.84 -5.63 13.16
C ALA A 396 2.97 -6.19 14.58
N ALA A 397 3.15 -5.33 15.58
CA ALA A 397 3.20 -5.71 17.00
C ALA A 397 1.85 -6.23 17.49
N THR A 398 0.76 -5.60 17.08
CA THR A 398 -0.60 -6.02 17.41
C THR A 398 -0.95 -7.40 16.83
N LEU A 399 -0.50 -7.69 15.61
CA LEU A 399 -0.65 -9.03 15.02
C LEU A 399 0.35 -10.06 15.61
N GLY A 400 1.34 -9.63 16.40
CA GLY A 400 2.39 -10.50 16.92
C GLY A 400 3.48 -10.85 15.90
N ILE A 401 3.49 -10.22 14.73
CA ILE A 401 4.55 -10.38 13.71
C ILE A 401 5.87 -9.87 14.28
N THR A 402 5.82 -8.75 15.01
CA THR A 402 6.91 -8.25 15.85
C THR A 402 6.48 -8.24 17.32
N ALA A 403 7.42 -8.32 18.23
CA ALA A 403 7.19 -8.13 19.65
C ALA A 403 8.43 -7.55 20.32
N LEU A 404 8.24 -6.67 21.30
CA LEU A 404 9.34 -6.03 22.06
C LEU A 404 10.36 -5.33 21.13
N GLY A 405 9.93 -4.84 19.97
CA GLY A 405 10.79 -4.18 18.98
C GLY A 405 11.59 -5.13 18.09
N SER A 406 11.37 -6.44 18.17
CA SER A 406 12.07 -7.49 17.39
C SER A 406 11.10 -8.32 16.56
N LEU A 407 11.59 -8.95 15.50
CA LEU A 407 10.82 -9.84 14.63
C LEU A 407 10.69 -11.22 15.29
N THR A 408 9.46 -11.76 15.37
CA THR A 408 9.22 -13.11 15.88
C THR A 408 9.66 -14.18 14.87
N SER A 409 9.85 -15.43 15.31
CA SER A 409 10.22 -16.54 14.41
C SER A 409 9.15 -16.81 13.35
N PHE A 410 7.87 -16.75 13.71
CA PHE A 410 6.74 -16.89 12.79
C PHE A 410 6.51 -15.59 11.99
N GLY A 411 6.80 -14.41 12.54
CA GLY A 411 6.86 -13.15 11.81
C GLY A 411 7.92 -13.16 10.72
N ARG A 412 9.07 -13.80 10.96
CA ARG A 412 10.12 -14.03 9.97
C ARG A 412 9.63 -14.90 8.79
N ALA A 413 8.81 -15.90 9.05
CA ALA A 413 8.18 -16.69 7.99
C ALA A 413 7.20 -15.84 7.15
N VAL A 414 6.35 -15.03 7.81
CA VAL A 414 5.46 -14.07 7.10
C VAL A 414 6.26 -13.10 6.24
N ALA A 415 7.35 -12.54 6.77
CA ALA A 415 8.21 -11.61 6.04
C ALA A 415 8.80 -12.24 4.76
N LYS A 416 9.25 -13.49 4.83
CA LYS A 416 9.76 -14.24 3.68
C LYS A 416 8.69 -14.69 2.70
N GLY A 417 7.40 -14.64 3.09
CA GLY A 417 6.31 -15.22 2.31
C GLY A 417 6.15 -16.73 2.48
N ASP A 418 6.80 -17.30 3.50
CA ASP A 418 6.69 -18.71 3.88
C ASP A 418 5.42 -18.95 4.73
N ASP A 419 5.05 -20.21 4.96
CA ASP A 419 3.95 -20.60 5.83
C ASP A 419 4.40 -20.60 7.32
N PRO A 420 3.89 -19.68 8.16
CA PRO A 420 4.25 -19.59 9.58
C PRO A 420 3.50 -20.58 10.49
N THR A 421 2.51 -21.31 9.98
CA THR A 421 1.55 -22.10 10.76
C THR A 421 2.23 -23.06 11.72
N LYS A 422 3.20 -23.84 11.25
CA LYS A 422 3.90 -24.82 12.10
C LYS A 422 4.75 -24.15 13.18
N VAL A 423 5.41 -23.04 12.84
CA VAL A 423 6.27 -22.30 13.77
C VAL A 423 5.42 -21.72 14.89
N LEU A 424 4.35 -21.00 14.53
CA LEU A 424 3.44 -20.42 15.51
C LEU A 424 2.76 -21.55 16.34
N GLY A 425 2.27 -22.59 15.69
CA GLY A 425 1.59 -23.70 16.37
C GLY A 425 2.41 -24.34 17.49
N SER A 426 3.75 -24.41 17.33
CA SER A 426 4.65 -24.93 18.37
C SER A 426 4.85 -24.00 19.56
N LEU A 427 4.53 -22.71 19.42
CA LEU A 427 4.65 -21.68 20.46
C LEU A 427 3.33 -21.44 21.20
N LEU A 428 2.22 -21.83 20.59
CA LEU A 428 0.91 -21.64 21.20
C LEU A 428 0.71 -22.62 22.37
N PRO A 429 0.02 -22.18 23.45
CA PRO A 429 -0.36 -23.08 24.51
C PRO A 429 -1.19 -24.24 23.98
N ASN A 430 -0.91 -25.44 24.43
CA ASN A 430 -1.75 -26.60 24.10
C ASN A 430 -3.20 -26.32 24.51
N PRO A 431 -4.17 -26.61 23.66
CA PRO A 431 -5.57 -26.48 24.01
C PRO A 431 -5.85 -27.34 25.24
N VAL A 432 -6.68 -26.83 26.16
CA VAL A 432 -7.20 -27.67 27.26
C VAL A 432 -8.25 -28.65 26.71
N ASP A 433 -8.25 -29.82 27.22
CA ASP A 433 -9.11 -30.93 26.80
C ASP A 433 -10.37 -31.08 27.67
N HIS A 434 -10.61 -30.18 28.64
CA HIS A 434 -11.67 -30.29 29.60
C HIS A 434 -12.28 -28.96 30.05
N VAL A 435 -13.49 -29.05 30.59
CA VAL A 435 -14.15 -27.98 31.35
C VAL A 435 -14.49 -28.49 32.76
N ILE A 436 -14.78 -27.57 33.66
CA ILE A 436 -15.33 -27.83 35.00
C ILE A 436 -16.76 -27.34 34.99
N VAL A 437 -17.71 -28.27 34.96
CA VAL A 437 -19.15 -27.94 34.99
C VAL A 437 -19.57 -27.73 36.42
N GLN A 438 -20.34 -26.66 36.70
CA GLN A 438 -20.78 -26.24 38.03
C GLN A 438 -22.29 -26.34 38.15
N ALA A 439 -22.79 -26.44 39.41
CA ALA A 439 -24.22 -26.62 39.69
C ALA A 439 -25.09 -25.39 39.39
N ASP A 440 -24.46 -24.22 39.21
CA ASP A 440 -25.12 -22.95 38.86
C ASP A 440 -25.36 -22.80 37.35
N LEU A 441 -25.29 -23.88 36.59
CA LEU A 441 -25.42 -23.91 35.12
C LEU A 441 -24.31 -23.18 34.41
N THR A 442 -23.09 -23.16 34.96
CA THR A 442 -21.90 -22.66 34.29
C THR A 442 -20.89 -23.78 34.04
N ALA A 443 -20.02 -23.54 33.03
CA ALA A 443 -18.85 -24.37 32.80
C ALA A 443 -17.60 -23.48 32.67
N LEU A 444 -16.55 -23.77 33.40
CA LEU A 444 -15.29 -23.09 33.38
C LEU A 444 -14.27 -23.88 32.55
N ALA A 445 -13.81 -23.34 31.44
CA ALA A 445 -12.64 -23.83 30.73
C ALA A 445 -11.38 -23.14 31.31
N PRO A 446 -10.46 -23.89 31.97
CA PRO A 446 -9.30 -23.30 32.65
C PRO A 446 -8.23 -22.83 31.66
N GLY A 447 -8.50 -22.83 30.39
CA GLY A 447 -7.68 -22.40 29.28
C GLY A 447 -8.47 -22.48 27.97
N ARG A 448 -7.76 -22.35 26.84
CA ARG A 448 -8.39 -22.38 25.53
C ARG A 448 -8.74 -23.80 25.09
N LEU A 449 -10.00 -24.06 24.84
CA LEU A 449 -10.48 -25.33 24.28
C LEU A 449 -10.03 -25.49 22.82
N ALA A 450 -9.88 -26.74 22.36
CA ALA A 450 -9.69 -27.06 20.96
C ALA A 450 -10.82 -26.47 20.08
N ALA A 451 -10.54 -26.13 18.83
CA ALA A 451 -11.47 -25.42 17.96
C ALA A 451 -12.84 -26.13 17.80
N ASN A 452 -12.84 -27.46 17.69
CA ASN A 452 -14.06 -28.25 17.61
C ASN A 452 -14.87 -28.22 18.92
N GLN A 453 -14.20 -28.38 20.08
CA GLN A 453 -14.85 -28.34 21.41
C GLN A 453 -15.41 -26.93 21.68
N ARG A 454 -14.64 -25.88 21.40
CA ARG A 454 -15.09 -24.49 21.55
C ARG A 454 -16.33 -24.18 20.71
N ARG A 455 -16.38 -24.69 19.45
CA ARG A 455 -17.55 -24.54 18.59
C ARG A 455 -18.78 -25.22 19.17
N THR A 456 -18.65 -26.44 19.60
CA THR A 456 -19.78 -27.17 20.23
C THR A 456 -20.22 -26.45 21.50
N MET A 457 -19.28 -26.01 22.35
CA MET A 457 -19.60 -25.22 23.55
C MET A 457 -20.34 -23.93 23.22
N ALA A 458 -19.93 -23.17 22.18
CA ALA A 458 -20.60 -21.93 21.76
C ALA A 458 -22.03 -22.16 21.24
N VAL A 459 -22.33 -23.35 20.75
CA VAL A 459 -23.71 -23.76 20.37
C VAL A 459 -24.57 -24.08 21.59
N ILE A 460 -24.04 -24.86 22.55
CA ILE A 460 -24.81 -25.37 23.69
C ILE A 460 -24.82 -24.43 24.90
N ALA A 461 -23.95 -23.40 24.93
CA ALA A 461 -23.86 -22.45 26.04
C ALA A 461 -23.52 -21.04 25.53
N ASP A 462 -23.84 -20.03 26.30
CA ASP A 462 -23.49 -18.65 26.03
C ASP A 462 -22.16 -18.31 26.72
N VAL A 463 -21.30 -17.55 26.07
CA VAL A 463 -20.02 -17.11 26.65
C VAL A 463 -20.29 -15.94 27.59
N GLU A 464 -20.08 -16.13 28.89
CA GLU A 464 -20.31 -15.12 29.93
C GLU A 464 -19.07 -14.24 30.15
N SER A 465 -17.88 -14.86 30.15
CA SER A 465 -16.61 -14.13 30.28
C SER A 465 -15.49 -14.86 29.56
N THR A 466 -14.54 -14.07 29.03
CA THR A 466 -13.33 -14.58 28.38
C THR A 466 -12.10 -13.90 28.99
N GLY A 467 -11.06 -14.69 29.28
CA GLY A 467 -9.80 -14.25 29.85
C GLY A 467 -8.78 -15.38 29.84
N ALA A 468 -7.99 -15.51 30.90
CA ALA A 468 -7.14 -16.69 31.13
C ALA A 468 -7.96 -17.98 31.20
N ALA A 469 -9.21 -17.90 31.66
CA ALA A 469 -10.23 -18.96 31.61
C ALA A 469 -11.47 -18.40 30.91
N THR A 470 -12.27 -19.31 30.29
CA THR A 470 -13.55 -18.95 29.66
C THR A 470 -14.68 -19.53 30.46
N THR A 471 -15.66 -18.70 30.84
CA THR A 471 -16.88 -19.14 31.52
C THR A 471 -18.00 -19.21 30.49
N TYR A 472 -18.67 -20.37 30.46
CA TYR A 472 -19.84 -20.65 29.65
C TYR A 472 -21.06 -20.76 30.55
N ARG A 473 -22.21 -20.23 30.15
CA ARG A 473 -23.49 -20.32 30.84
C ARG A 473 -24.50 -21.10 30.02
N PHE A 474 -25.09 -22.13 30.60
CA PHE A 474 -26.17 -22.88 29.97
C PHE A 474 -27.52 -22.23 30.30
N THR A 475 -28.28 -21.93 29.25
CA THR A 475 -29.61 -21.35 29.34
C THR A 475 -30.61 -22.17 28.52
N GLU A 476 -31.91 -22.00 28.77
CA GLU A 476 -32.93 -22.64 27.92
C GLU A 476 -32.76 -22.29 26.46
N ASN A 477 -32.38 -21.01 26.16
CA ASN A 477 -32.17 -20.54 24.80
C ASN A 477 -30.94 -21.17 24.16
N SER A 478 -29.83 -21.34 24.88
CA SER A 478 -28.63 -21.98 24.34
C SER A 478 -28.83 -23.47 24.07
N ILE A 479 -29.54 -24.19 24.96
CA ILE A 479 -29.89 -25.60 24.73
C ILE A 479 -30.85 -25.72 23.55
N ARG A 480 -31.87 -24.85 23.45
CA ARG A 480 -32.79 -24.82 22.29
C ARG A 480 -32.04 -24.61 20.99
N ARG A 481 -31.11 -23.68 20.97
CA ARG A 481 -30.23 -23.42 19.81
C ARG A 481 -29.46 -24.66 19.36
N ALA A 482 -28.96 -25.48 20.31
CA ALA A 482 -28.28 -26.74 20.02
C ALA A 482 -29.23 -27.78 19.40
N LEU A 483 -30.43 -27.91 19.96
CA LEU A 483 -31.47 -28.78 19.41
C LEU A 483 -31.96 -28.37 18.04
N ASP A 484 -32.10 -27.02 17.79
CA ASP A 484 -32.43 -26.45 16.48
C ASP A 484 -31.36 -26.75 15.42
N GLN A 485 -30.09 -26.94 15.84
CA GLN A 485 -29.00 -27.37 14.98
C GLN A 485 -28.90 -28.89 14.80
N GLY A 486 -29.89 -29.65 15.24
CA GLY A 486 -29.98 -31.11 15.05
C GLY A 486 -29.25 -31.94 16.07
N GLN A 487 -28.73 -31.37 17.17
CA GLN A 487 -28.19 -32.15 18.28
C GLN A 487 -29.36 -32.75 19.11
N SER A 488 -29.22 -33.97 19.55
CA SER A 488 -30.16 -34.56 20.50
C SER A 488 -29.75 -34.24 21.96
N ALA A 489 -30.67 -34.37 22.91
CA ALA A 489 -30.34 -34.27 24.33
C ALA A 489 -29.20 -35.21 24.75
N ASN A 490 -29.21 -36.44 24.21
CA ASN A 490 -28.14 -37.40 24.47
C ASN A 490 -26.79 -36.95 23.93
N ASP A 491 -26.75 -36.41 22.70
CA ASP A 491 -25.49 -35.90 22.10
C ASP A 491 -24.89 -34.78 22.95
N ILE A 492 -25.73 -33.85 23.46
CA ILE A 492 -25.31 -32.76 24.34
C ILE A 492 -24.76 -33.30 25.66
N ILE A 493 -25.49 -34.24 26.29
CA ILE A 493 -25.08 -34.83 27.56
C ILE A 493 -23.79 -35.64 27.39
N GLU A 494 -23.67 -36.48 26.36
CA GLU A 494 -22.47 -37.25 26.06
C GLU A 494 -21.27 -36.37 25.80
N PHE A 495 -21.43 -35.31 24.99
CA PHE A 495 -20.37 -34.33 24.73
C PHE A 495 -19.90 -33.65 26.03
N LEU A 496 -20.84 -33.20 26.86
CA LEU A 496 -20.50 -32.54 28.12
C LEU A 496 -19.88 -33.53 29.12
N ALA A 497 -20.36 -34.78 29.21
CA ALA A 497 -19.78 -35.80 30.06
C ALA A 497 -18.35 -36.16 29.64
N ALA A 498 -18.07 -36.23 28.34
CA ALA A 498 -16.74 -36.48 27.82
C ALA A 498 -15.78 -35.30 28.04
N LEU A 499 -16.29 -34.05 28.01
CA LEU A 499 -15.49 -32.83 28.14
C LEU A 499 -15.31 -32.40 29.60
N SER A 500 -16.22 -32.78 30.52
CA SER A 500 -16.18 -32.33 31.93
C SER A 500 -15.28 -33.21 32.78
N LYS A 501 -14.42 -32.61 33.61
CA LYS A 501 -13.67 -33.31 34.67
C LYS A 501 -14.51 -33.68 35.89
N THR A 502 -15.65 -33.02 36.04
CA THR A 502 -16.59 -33.26 37.13
C THR A 502 -17.83 -33.99 36.63
N PRO A 503 -18.49 -34.82 37.42
CA PRO A 503 -19.79 -35.38 37.03
C PRO A 503 -20.77 -34.24 36.68
N LEU A 504 -21.62 -34.46 35.68
CA LEU A 504 -22.60 -33.42 35.29
C LEU A 504 -23.58 -33.19 36.43
N PRO A 505 -23.79 -31.92 36.85
CA PRO A 505 -24.77 -31.60 37.88
C PRO A 505 -26.19 -31.91 37.42
N GLN A 506 -27.02 -32.48 38.31
CA GLN A 506 -28.43 -32.80 38.03
C GLN A 506 -29.21 -31.58 37.43
N PRO A 507 -29.06 -30.35 37.95
CA PRO A 507 -29.77 -29.19 37.36
C PRO A 507 -29.52 -29.00 35.86
N LEU A 508 -28.30 -29.27 35.40
CA LEU A 508 -27.96 -29.12 33.97
C LEU A 508 -28.60 -30.25 33.13
N THR A 509 -28.55 -31.50 33.62
CA THR A 509 -29.19 -32.62 32.94
C THR A 509 -30.71 -32.41 32.83
N TYR A 510 -31.34 -31.98 33.92
CA TYR A 510 -32.76 -31.61 33.89
C TYR A 510 -33.09 -30.46 32.92
N LEU A 511 -32.26 -29.42 32.86
CA LEU A 511 -32.46 -28.35 31.92
C LEU A 511 -32.43 -28.86 30.47
N ILE A 512 -31.43 -29.68 30.11
CA ILE A 512 -31.28 -30.25 28.77
C ILE A 512 -32.49 -31.13 28.42
N GLU A 513 -32.88 -32.03 29.29
CA GLU A 513 -34.01 -32.98 29.09
C GLU A 513 -35.36 -32.26 29.01
N ASP A 514 -35.58 -31.22 29.86
CA ASP A 514 -36.84 -30.47 29.87
C ASP A 514 -37.00 -29.64 28.59
N VAL A 515 -35.93 -28.94 28.14
CA VAL A 515 -35.94 -28.20 26.89
C VAL A 515 -36.13 -29.16 25.70
N ALA A 516 -35.45 -30.30 25.68
CA ALA A 516 -35.58 -31.29 24.61
C ALA A 516 -36.98 -31.89 24.54
N ARG A 517 -37.63 -32.13 25.71
CA ARG A 517 -39.00 -32.63 25.75
C ARG A 517 -40.01 -31.67 25.14
N LYS A 518 -39.75 -30.36 25.28
CA LYS A 518 -40.55 -29.27 24.69
C LYS A 518 -40.19 -28.99 23.24
N HIS A 519 -39.00 -29.38 22.80
CA HIS A 519 -38.45 -29.09 21.50
C HIS A 519 -38.99 -30.09 20.45
N GLY A 520 -39.32 -29.60 19.27
CA GLY A 520 -39.67 -30.45 18.14
C GLY A 520 -41.07 -31.07 18.17
N VAL A 521 -41.89 -30.70 19.17
CA VAL A 521 -43.31 -31.08 19.21
C VAL A 521 -44.07 -30.52 18.03
N LEU A 522 -43.67 -29.30 17.55
CA LEU A 522 -44.16 -28.69 16.33
C LEU A 522 -43.13 -28.82 15.22
N ARG A 523 -43.54 -29.35 14.06
CA ARG A 523 -42.70 -29.51 12.87
C ARG A 523 -43.32 -28.75 11.73
N VAL A 524 -42.49 -27.87 11.08
CA VAL A 524 -42.90 -27.09 9.93
C VAL A 524 -42.12 -27.56 8.71
N GLY A 525 -42.80 -28.05 7.68
CA GLY A 525 -42.20 -28.52 6.45
C GLY A 525 -42.72 -27.73 5.24
N VAL A 526 -41.96 -27.75 4.17
CA VAL A 526 -42.25 -26.97 2.96
C VAL A 526 -43.04 -27.80 1.96
N ALA A 527 -44.26 -27.31 1.65
CA ALA A 527 -44.97 -27.81 0.51
C ALA A 527 -45.78 -26.82 -0.29
N SER A 528 -46.29 -25.83 -0.23
CA SER A 528 -46.16 -24.60 0.45
C SER A 528 -45.58 -24.85 1.85
N ILE A 529 -46.23 -24.84 2.92
CA ILE A 529 -45.75 -25.35 4.18
C ILE A 529 -46.78 -26.26 4.85
N TYR A 530 -46.34 -27.25 5.59
CA TYR A 530 -47.17 -27.95 6.55
C TYR A 530 -46.61 -27.79 7.96
N LEU A 531 -47.52 -27.84 8.95
CA LEU A 531 -47.17 -27.91 10.34
C LEU A 531 -47.77 -29.23 10.88
N ARG A 532 -46.91 -30.11 11.40
CA ARG A 532 -47.30 -31.39 11.96
C ARG A 532 -46.99 -31.43 13.44
N CYS A 533 -47.93 -31.93 14.22
CA CYS A 533 -47.77 -32.14 15.64
C CYS A 533 -48.59 -33.38 16.08
N ASP A 534 -48.00 -34.24 16.88
CA ASP A 534 -48.66 -35.42 17.41
C ASP A 534 -49.66 -35.08 18.53
N ASP A 535 -49.55 -33.85 19.07
CA ASP A 535 -50.52 -33.30 20.02
C ASP A 535 -51.58 -32.48 19.28
N GLU A 536 -52.76 -33.06 19.07
CA GLU A 536 -53.87 -32.40 18.38
C GLU A 536 -54.41 -31.17 19.12
N GLN A 537 -54.29 -31.14 20.45
CA GLN A 537 -54.73 -29.98 21.26
C GLN A 537 -53.81 -28.78 21.02
N LEU A 538 -52.53 -29.03 20.87
CA LEU A 538 -51.57 -27.97 20.55
C LEU A 538 -51.82 -27.41 19.15
N VAL A 539 -52.10 -28.26 18.14
CA VAL A 539 -52.45 -27.81 16.79
C VAL A 539 -53.71 -26.96 16.79
N ALA A 540 -54.72 -27.37 17.52
CA ALA A 540 -55.97 -26.61 17.67
C ALA A 540 -55.70 -25.24 18.35
N THR A 541 -54.82 -25.20 19.34
CA THR A 541 -54.41 -23.99 20.02
C THR A 541 -53.69 -23.00 19.05
N VAL A 542 -52.77 -23.52 18.23
CA VAL A 542 -52.06 -22.74 17.19
C VAL A 542 -53.04 -22.20 16.15
N GLN A 543 -54.01 -22.98 15.73
CA GLN A 543 -55.04 -22.52 14.76
C GLN A 543 -55.97 -21.46 15.38
N ALA A 544 -56.27 -21.53 16.63
CA ALA A 544 -57.16 -20.62 17.36
C ALA A 544 -56.44 -19.33 17.78
N ASP A 545 -55.11 -19.27 17.73
CA ASP A 545 -54.35 -18.08 18.15
C ASP A 545 -54.54 -16.96 17.17
N ARG A 546 -55.23 -15.89 17.63
CA ARG A 546 -55.50 -14.66 16.84
C ARG A 546 -54.24 -13.99 16.32
N ARG A 547 -53.11 -14.09 16.98
CA ARG A 547 -51.83 -13.52 16.58
C ARG A 547 -51.27 -14.19 15.31
N LEU A 548 -51.67 -15.46 15.08
CA LEU A 548 -51.27 -16.29 13.94
C LEU A 548 -52.30 -16.28 12.81
N ALA A 549 -53.43 -15.58 12.93
CA ALA A 549 -54.52 -15.53 11.93
C ALA A 549 -54.06 -15.11 10.52
N SER A 550 -52.98 -14.28 10.44
CA SER A 550 -52.41 -13.85 9.15
C SER A 550 -51.72 -15.00 8.40
N LEU A 551 -51.36 -16.10 9.03
CA LEU A 551 -50.72 -17.26 8.43
C LEU A 551 -51.72 -18.18 7.76
N LYS A 552 -53.06 -17.99 7.98
CA LYS A 552 -54.16 -18.69 7.34
C LYS A 552 -54.00 -20.21 7.37
N PHE A 553 -53.71 -20.77 8.55
CA PHE A 553 -53.58 -22.22 8.74
C PHE A 553 -54.87 -22.92 8.37
N ARG A 554 -54.74 -23.98 7.57
CA ARG A 554 -55.79 -24.89 7.21
C ARG A 554 -55.45 -26.31 7.67
N SER A 555 -56.35 -26.96 8.41
CA SER A 555 -56.15 -28.36 8.79
C SER A 555 -56.22 -29.26 7.54
N LEU A 556 -55.25 -30.16 7.42
CA LEU A 556 -55.16 -31.21 6.40
C LEU A 556 -55.56 -32.58 6.93
N ALA A 557 -55.17 -32.87 8.17
CA ALA A 557 -55.45 -34.11 8.90
C ALA A 557 -55.39 -33.84 10.40
N PRO A 558 -55.83 -34.76 11.28
CA PRO A 558 -55.51 -34.66 12.69
C PRO A 558 -54.01 -34.46 12.88
N GLY A 559 -53.63 -33.45 13.63
CA GLY A 559 -52.24 -33.10 13.87
C GLY A 559 -51.48 -32.40 12.70
N ILE A 560 -52.10 -32.16 11.53
CA ILE A 560 -51.46 -31.54 10.36
C ILE A 560 -52.25 -30.33 9.87
N VAL A 561 -51.56 -29.18 9.83
CA VAL A 561 -52.09 -27.93 9.21
C VAL A 561 -51.15 -27.40 8.15
N VAL A 562 -51.67 -26.71 7.16
CA VAL A 562 -50.87 -26.09 6.10
C VAL A 562 -51.10 -24.58 6.03
N SER A 563 -50.11 -23.86 5.54
CA SER A 563 -50.19 -22.46 5.23
C SER A 563 -49.56 -22.18 3.86
N SER A 564 -50.05 -21.13 3.18
CA SER A 564 -49.46 -20.60 1.95
C SER A 564 -48.37 -19.58 2.18
N SER A 565 -48.07 -19.24 3.45
CA SER A 565 -46.98 -18.31 3.79
C SER A 565 -45.63 -18.97 3.65
N PRO A 566 -44.54 -18.23 3.30
CA PRO A 566 -43.16 -18.74 3.30
C PRO A 566 -42.77 -19.34 4.66
N ALA A 567 -41.89 -20.35 4.64
CA ALA A 567 -41.52 -21.12 5.83
C ALA A 567 -40.85 -20.25 6.90
N ASP A 568 -39.98 -19.35 6.49
CA ASP A 568 -39.29 -18.39 7.34
C ASP A 568 -40.27 -17.50 8.15
N ILE A 569 -41.27 -16.93 7.47
CA ILE A 569 -42.29 -16.10 8.10
C ILE A 569 -43.13 -16.90 9.11
N VAL A 570 -43.46 -18.16 8.76
CA VAL A 570 -44.24 -19.01 9.67
C VAL A 570 -43.43 -19.40 10.89
N LEU A 571 -42.19 -19.81 10.73
CA LEU A 571 -41.29 -20.17 11.83
C LEU A 571 -41.06 -18.98 12.76
N GLU A 572 -40.80 -17.77 12.21
CA GLU A 572 -40.61 -16.55 12.98
C GLU A 572 -41.86 -16.19 13.81
N LYS A 573 -43.05 -16.20 13.19
CA LYS A 573 -44.27 -15.86 13.88
C LYS A 573 -44.66 -16.87 14.97
N LEU A 574 -44.48 -18.16 14.72
CA LEU A 574 -44.70 -19.18 15.72
C LEU A 574 -43.79 -18.99 16.93
N ARG A 575 -42.49 -18.72 16.69
CA ARG A 575 -41.53 -18.41 17.73
C ARG A 575 -41.88 -17.15 18.51
N ALA A 576 -42.26 -16.09 17.81
CA ALA A 576 -42.70 -14.81 18.44
C ALA A 576 -43.93 -14.99 19.34
N CYS A 577 -44.77 -15.99 19.04
CA CYS A 577 -45.92 -16.34 19.85
C CYS A 577 -45.63 -17.35 20.99
N GLY A 578 -44.38 -17.79 21.15
CA GLY A 578 -43.95 -18.70 22.22
C GLY A 578 -44.01 -20.18 21.87
N TYR A 579 -44.28 -20.53 20.62
CA TYR A 579 -44.19 -21.92 20.14
C TYR A 579 -42.75 -22.23 19.73
N ALA A 580 -42.34 -23.49 19.72
CA ALA A 580 -41.00 -23.97 19.36
C ALA A 580 -41.02 -24.87 18.11
N PRO A 581 -41.31 -24.34 16.91
CA PRO A 581 -41.34 -25.14 15.69
C PRO A 581 -39.92 -25.46 15.20
N VAL A 582 -39.77 -26.66 14.58
CA VAL A 582 -38.57 -27.10 13.89
C VAL A 582 -38.86 -27.26 12.40
N ALA A 583 -37.92 -26.82 11.53
CA ALA A 583 -38.06 -27.04 10.11
C ALA A 583 -37.73 -28.49 9.73
N GLU A 584 -38.55 -29.10 8.86
CA GLU A 584 -38.42 -30.48 8.38
C GLU A 584 -38.16 -30.46 6.86
N SER A 585 -37.22 -31.29 6.35
CA SER A 585 -36.96 -31.42 4.90
C SER A 585 -38.06 -32.26 4.24
N ALA A 586 -38.08 -32.28 2.89
CA ALA A 586 -39.03 -33.09 2.10
C ALA A 586 -38.93 -34.59 2.38
N GLU A 587 -37.77 -35.06 2.89
CA GLU A 587 -37.49 -36.43 3.25
C GLU A 587 -37.79 -36.72 4.72
N GLY A 588 -38.36 -35.77 5.48
CA GLY A 588 -38.68 -35.93 6.90
C GLY A 588 -37.49 -35.73 7.84
N ALA A 589 -36.31 -35.34 7.34
CA ALA A 589 -35.17 -34.99 8.17
C ALA A 589 -35.30 -33.54 8.66
N VAL A 590 -34.86 -33.28 9.89
CA VAL A 590 -34.82 -31.90 10.44
C VAL A 590 -33.81 -31.05 9.65
N LEU A 591 -34.29 -30.00 8.99
CA LEU A 591 -33.45 -29.06 8.31
C LEU A 591 -32.65 -28.25 9.36
N ILE A 592 -31.33 -28.44 9.36
CA ILE A 592 -30.41 -27.67 10.17
C ILE A 592 -30.34 -26.24 9.55
N HIS A 593 -31.26 -25.40 9.99
CA HIS A 593 -31.17 -23.99 9.71
C HIS A 593 -30.45 -23.31 10.88
N ARG A 594 -29.35 -22.55 10.59
CA ARG A 594 -28.82 -21.60 11.57
C ARG A 594 -29.71 -20.35 11.45
N PRO A 595 -30.71 -20.17 12.31
CA PRO A 595 -31.74 -19.15 12.07
C PRO A 595 -31.25 -17.71 12.22
N ASP A 596 -30.13 -17.50 12.92
CA ASP A 596 -29.75 -16.21 13.44
C ASP A 596 -28.40 -15.66 12.92
N THR A 597 -27.68 -16.39 12.04
CA THR A 597 -26.40 -15.91 11.50
C THR A 597 -26.48 -15.65 10.01
N LYS A 598 -26.29 -14.38 9.63
CA LYS A 598 -26.28 -13.96 8.23
C LYS A 598 -24.91 -14.17 7.61
N ARG A 599 -24.87 -14.56 6.34
CA ARG A 599 -23.65 -14.73 5.54
C ARG A 599 -23.82 -14.15 4.15
N THR A 600 -22.76 -13.57 3.62
CA THR A 600 -22.70 -13.16 2.21
C THR A 600 -21.69 -14.01 1.43
N SER A 601 -21.70 -13.91 0.10
CA SER A 601 -20.74 -14.61 -0.74
C SER A 601 -19.32 -14.10 -0.54
N VAL A 602 -18.32 -14.98 -0.72
CA VAL A 602 -16.92 -14.59 -0.65
C VAL A 602 -16.63 -13.56 -1.75
N ARG A 603 -16.14 -12.39 -1.37
CA ARG A 603 -15.55 -11.45 -2.31
C ARG A 603 -14.25 -12.06 -2.84
N VAL A 604 -14.09 -12.15 -4.16
CA VAL A 604 -12.78 -12.39 -4.76
C VAL A 604 -11.97 -11.12 -4.50
N ALA A 605 -11.04 -11.18 -3.54
CA ALA A 605 -10.09 -10.09 -3.33
C ALA A 605 -9.36 -9.89 -4.67
N ALA A 606 -9.34 -8.66 -5.18
CA ALA A 606 -8.43 -8.32 -6.25
C ALA A 606 -7.03 -8.62 -5.72
N SER A 607 -6.35 -9.59 -6.33
CA SER A 607 -4.96 -9.86 -6.01
C SER A 607 -4.21 -8.55 -6.13
N PRO A 608 -3.42 -8.13 -5.13
CA PRO A 608 -2.57 -6.97 -5.29
C PRO A 608 -1.75 -7.22 -6.56
N VAL A 609 -1.81 -6.28 -7.50
CA VAL A 609 -0.91 -6.29 -8.64
C VAL A 609 0.46 -6.00 -8.04
N THR A 610 1.13 -7.03 -7.57
CA THR A 610 2.56 -6.97 -7.31
C THR A 610 3.20 -6.73 -8.67
N VAL A 611 3.59 -5.47 -8.90
CA VAL A 611 4.48 -5.14 -10.01
C VAL A 611 5.83 -5.76 -9.66
N THR A 612 5.91 -7.08 -9.79
CA THR A 612 7.19 -7.77 -9.82
C THR A 612 7.88 -7.29 -11.08
N GLY A 613 8.98 -6.58 -10.90
CA GLY A 613 9.85 -6.21 -12.01
C GLY A 613 10.14 -7.44 -12.88
N PRO A 614 10.43 -7.26 -14.17
CA PRO A 614 10.69 -8.38 -15.07
C PRO A 614 11.83 -9.23 -14.51
N SER A 615 11.68 -10.56 -14.55
CA SER A 615 12.71 -11.47 -14.07
C SER A 615 14.04 -11.21 -14.79
N SER A 616 15.16 -11.40 -14.10
CA SER A 616 16.52 -11.24 -14.65
C SER A 616 16.71 -12.02 -15.96
N ARG A 617 16.08 -13.19 -16.10
CA ARG A 617 16.06 -13.97 -17.36
C ARG A 617 15.33 -13.24 -18.49
N LEU A 618 14.20 -12.62 -18.20
CA LEU A 618 13.40 -11.88 -19.20
C LEU A 618 14.15 -10.63 -19.65
N VAL A 619 14.78 -9.91 -18.72
CA VAL A 619 15.61 -8.73 -19.02
C VAL A 619 16.79 -9.11 -19.89
N THR A 620 17.52 -10.18 -19.55
CA THR A 620 18.65 -10.68 -20.34
C THR A 620 18.22 -11.11 -21.75
N ALA A 621 17.07 -11.79 -21.86
CA ALA A 621 16.53 -12.19 -23.16
C ALA A 621 16.10 -10.96 -24.00
N ALA A 622 15.47 -9.97 -23.38
CA ALA A 622 15.08 -8.74 -24.06
C ALA A 622 16.30 -7.94 -24.57
N VAL A 623 17.34 -7.77 -23.74
CA VAL A 623 18.60 -7.12 -24.16
C VAL A 623 19.28 -7.87 -25.31
N LYS A 624 19.30 -9.21 -25.25
CA LYS A 624 19.84 -10.05 -26.34
C LYS A 624 19.05 -9.86 -27.64
N ALA A 625 17.73 -9.81 -27.56
CA ALA A 625 16.85 -9.59 -28.71
C ALA A 625 17.03 -8.20 -29.32
N LEU A 626 17.12 -7.14 -28.47
CA LEU A 626 17.38 -5.78 -28.91
C LEU A 626 18.73 -5.65 -29.64
N ARG A 627 19.79 -6.21 -29.06
CA ARG A 627 21.13 -6.21 -29.70
C ARG A 627 21.18 -7.03 -30.98
N ALA A 628 20.42 -8.12 -31.07
CA ALA A 628 20.30 -8.90 -32.29
C ALA A 628 19.56 -8.14 -33.39
N GLY A 629 18.47 -7.41 -33.02
CA GLY A 629 17.72 -6.56 -33.95
C GLY A 629 18.57 -5.46 -34.55
N GLU A 630 19.37 -4.76 -33.72
CA GLU A 630 20.29 -3.72 -34.24
C GLU A 630 21.37 -4.23 -35.14
N ARG A 631 21.98 -5.42 -34.87
CA ARG A 631 22.93 -6.05 -35.78
C ARG A 631 22.31 -6.37 -37.14
N VAL A 632 21.03 -6.83 -37.12
CA VAL A 632 20.31 -7.08 -38.37
C VAL A 632 20.01 -5.81 -39.13
N ASP A 633 19.63 -4.73 -38.43
CA ASP A 633 19.39 -3.42 -39.06
C ASP A 633 20.69 -2.79 -39.59
N ALA A 634 21.80 -2.93 -38.86
CA ALA A 634 23.11 -2.48 -39.32
C ALA A 634 23.67 -3.32 -40.51
N SER A 635 23.23 -4.56 -40.66
CA SER A 635 23.67 -5.47 -41.74
C SER A 635 22.76 -5.42 -42.98
N LYS A 636 21.65 -4.69 -42.98
CA LYS A 636 20.78 -4.51 -44.15
C LYS A 636 21.54 -3.75 -45.26
N PRO A 637 21.60 -4.25 -46.52
CA PRO A 637 22.19 -3.50 -47.59
C PRO A 637 21.46 -2.19 -47.85
N VAL A 638 22.23 -1.12 -48.00
CA VAL A 638 21.73 0.23 -48.27
C VAL A 638 20.98 0.25 -49.60
N SER A 639 19.66 0.24 -49.62
CA SER A 639 18.87 0.55 -50.79
C SER A 639 18.91 2.07 -51.03
N THR A 640 19.13 2.47 -52.23
CA THR A 640 19.50 3.86 -52.62
C THR A 640 18.31 4.85 -52.72
N ASN A 641 17.10 4.51 -52.27
CA ASN A 641 15.92 5.35 -52.44
C ASN A 641 15.27 5.63 -51.09
N GLY A 642 15.20 6.94 -50.74
CA GLY A 642 14.51 7.54 -49.61
C GLY A 642 15.38 7.97 -48.44
N PRO A 643 14.93 8.97 -47.65
CA PRO A 643 15.68 9.50 -46.53
C PRO A 643 15.88 8.44 -45.46
N ARG A 644 17.08 8.40 -44.87
CA ARG A 644 17.46 7.46 -43.81
C ARG A 644 18.03 8.23 -42.65
N SER A 645 17.37 8.09 -41.53
CA SER A 645 17.81 8.68 -40.26
C SER A 645 17.54 7.70 -39.12
N THR A 646 18.26 7.85 -38.04
CA THR A 646 17.96 7.08 -36.82
C THR A 646 16.57 7.50 -36.30
N THR A 647 15.87 6.61 -35.58
CA THR A 647 14.54 6.91 -35.03
C THR A 647 14.55 8.14 -34.14
N SER A 648 15.66 8.38 -33.44
CA SER A 648 15.84 9.60 -32.63
C SER A 648 15.91 10.87 -33.50
N GLN A 649 16.73 10.84 -34.56
CA GLN A 649 16.82 11.97 -35.51
C GLN A 649 15.50 12.19 -36.24
N THR A 650 14.83 11.12 -36.65
CA THR A 650 13.48 11.16 -37.23
C THR A 650 12.48 11.85 -36.29
N LEU A 651 12.45 11.47 -35.02
CA LEU A 651 11.55 12.05 -34.01
C LEU A 651 11.86 13.53 -33.75
N THR A 652 13.13 13.90 -33.64
CA THR A 652 13.54 15.30 -33.46
C THR A 652 13.07 16.12 -34.64
N LEU A 653 13.36 15.67 -35.86
CA LEU A 653 13.01 16.38 -37.09
C LEU A 653 11.47 16.48 -37.26
N LEU A 654 10.72 15.42 -36.97
CA LEU A 654 9.25 15.43 -37.04
C LEU A 654 8.64 16.38 -35.99
N ASN A 655 9.20 16.49 -34.78
CA ASN A 655 8.75 17.44 -33.76
C ASN A 655 9.08 18.88 -34.15
N ASP A 656 10.26 19.12 -34.71
CA ASP A 656 10.65 20.45 -35.19
C ASP A 656 9.78 20.87 -36.37
N ALA A 657 9.51 19.98 -37.32
CA ALA A 657 8.63 20.23 -38.45
C ALA A 657 7.17 20.46 -38.00
N LEU A 658 6.68 19.70 -37.02
CA LEU A 658 5.35 19.92 -36.42
C LEU A 658 5.26 21.31 -35.76
N ALA A 659 6.29 21.72 -35.02
CA ALA A 659 6.32 23.04 -34.39
C ALA A 659 6.41 24.19 -35.38
N GLN A 660 6.98 23.96 -36.57
CA GLN A 660 7.20 24.98 -37.63
C GLN A 660 6.17 24.92 -38.77
N GLY A 661 5.26 23.91 -38.77
CA GLY A 661 4.29 23.70 -39.86
C GLY A 661 4.96 23.40 -41.21
N LYS A 662 6.08 22.65 -41.21
CA LYS A 662 6.85 22.32 -42.40
C LYS A 662 6.58 20.94 -42.93
N GLU A 663 6.63 20.76 -44.25
CA GLU A 663 6.53 19.46 -44.91
C GLU A 663 7.81 18.64 -44.72
N VAL A 664 7.62 17.34 -44.51
CA VAL A 664 8.72 16.38 -44.31
C VAL A 664 8.61 15.25 -45.33
N TRP A 665 9.72 14.96 -46.00
CA TRP A 665 9.87 13.78 -46.81
C TRP A 665 10.22 12.57 -45.91
N ILE A 666 9.35 11.53 -45.88
CA ILE A 666 9.53 10.34 -45.08
C ILE A 666 9.65 9.10 -45.95
N GLY A 667 10.57 8.21 -45.60
CA GLY A 667 10.54 6.82 -46.05
C GLY A 667 9.66 5.99 -45.10
N TYR A 668 8.71 5.24 -45.63
CA TYR A 668 7.79 4.43 -44.81
C TYR A 668 7.73 2.98 -45.29
N ALA A 669 7.91 2.01 -44.36
CA ALA A 669 7.75 0.58 -44.63
C ALA A 669 6.35 0.11 -44.24
N ASP A 670 5.61 -0.49 -45.15
CA ASP A 670 4.28 -1.05 -44.87
C ASP A 670 4.34 -2.36 -44.08
N LYS A 671 3.16 -2.96 -43.78
CA LYS A 671 3.07 -4.25 -43.05
C LYS A 671 3.71 -5.42 -43.80
N GLY A 672 3.85 -5.32 -45.11
CA GLY A 672 4.47 -6.31 -45.98
C GLY A 672 5.98 -6.09 -46.21
N GLY A 673 6.57 -5.04 -45.62
CA GLY A 673 8.00 -4.69 -45.81
C GLY A 673 8.30 -3.88 -47.06
N MET A 674 7.27 -3.49 -47.86
CA MET A 674 7.46 -2.63 -49.01
C MET A 674 7.69 -1.19 -48.56
N THR A 675 8.78 -0.58 -49.02
CA THR A 675 9.11 0.81 -48.74
C THR A 675 8.44 1.76 -49.71
N SER A 676 7.89 2.85 -49.21
CA SER A 676 7.32 3.95 -50.00
C SER A 676 7.79 5.28 -49.48
N GLU A 677 7.97 6.24 -50.39
CA GLU A 677 8.34 7.61 -50.07
C GLU A 677 7.12 8.51 -50.08
N ARG A 678 7.03 9.42 -49.10
CA ARG A 678 5.90 10.30 -48.95
C ARG A 678 6.36 11.66 -48.45
N ILE A 679 5.72 12.73 -48.96
CA ILE A 679 5.81 14.05 -48.40
C ILE A 679 4.58 14.23 -47.53
N VAL A 680 4.81 14.55 -46.27
CA VAL A 680 3.75 14.66 -45.27
C VAL A 680 3.93 15.92 -44.44
N GLU A 681 2.83 16.58 -44.10
CA GLU A 681 2.80 17.69 -43.15
C GLU A 681 2.39 17.09 -41.77
N PRO A 682 3.29 17.09 -40.76
CA PRO A 682 2.99 16.58 -39.42
C PRO A 682 1.85 17.37 -38.74
N LEU A 683 0.82 16.69 -38.24
CA LEU A 683 -0.28 17.31 -37.51
C LEU A 683 -0.24 16.98 -36.02
N THR A 684 0.04 15.73 -35.65
CA THR A 684 0.21 15.31 -34.25
C THR A 684 1.13 14.10 -34.13
N ILE A 685 1.87 14.04 -33.02
CA ILE A 685 2.69 12.88 -32.66
C ILE A 685 2.23 12.39 -31.29
N THR A 686 1.62 11.20 -31.24
CA THR A 686 1.07 10.66 -29.99
C THR A 686 1.18 9.14 -29.97
N GLY A 687 1.62 8.56 -28.84
CA GLY A 687 1.60 7.13 -28.60
C GLY A 687 2.41 6.25 -29.59
N GLY A 688 3.47 6.83 -30.21
CA GLY A 688 4.28 6.12 -31.21
C GLY A 688 3.70 6.20 -32.62
N PHE A 689 2.70 7.05 -32.85
CA PHE A 689 2.09 7.31 -34.14
C PHE A 689 2.26 8.77 -34.55
N LEU A 690 2.54 8.99 -35.84
CA LEU A 690 2.50 10.27 -36.51
C LEU A 690 1.18 10.35 -37.27
N THR A 691 0.33 11.30 -36.93
CA THR A 691 -0.80 11.70 -37.80
C THR A 691 -0.34 12.89 -38.63
N ALA A 692 -0.40 12.75 -39.94
CA ALA A 692 0.09 13.76 -40.88
C ALA A 692 -0.81 13.82 -42.11
N PHE A 693 -0.83 14.98 -42.78
CA PHE A 693 -1.46 15.17 -44.06
C PHE A 693 -0.51 14.69 -45.17
N ASP A 694 -0.90 13.68 -45.94
CA ASP A 694 -0.13 13.13 -47.05
C ASP A 694 -0.42 13.99 -48.31
N VAL A 695 0.57 14.77 -48.70
CA VAL A 695 0.42 15.73 -49.81
C VAL A 695 0.11 15.02 -51.12
N ARG A 696 0.62 13.79 -51.35
CA ARG A 696 0.40 13.05 -52.59
C ARG A 696 -1.04 12.48 -52.71
N THR A 697 -1.61 12.05 -51.59
CA THR A 697 -2.97 11.47 -51.61
C THR A 697 -4.05 12.44 -51.19
N ASN A 698 -3.65 13.63 -50.72
CA ASN A 698 -4.54 14.70 -50.24
C ASN A 698 -5.44 14.22 -49.09
N GLU A 699 -4.94 13.32 -48.19
CA GLU A 699 -5.66 12.75 -47.08
C GLU A 699 -4.84 12.78 -45.81
N VAL A 700 -5.53 12.88 -44.66
CA VAL A 700 -4.87 12.71 -43.34
C VAL A 700 -4.66 11.22 -43.10
N ARG A 701 -3.43 10.83 -42.81
CA ARG A 701 -3.03 9.43 -42.56
C ARG A 701 -2.26 9.31 -41.26
N THR A 702 -2.32 8.12 -40.68
CA THR A 702 -1.55 7.77 -39.48
C THR A 702 -0.43 6.80 -39.83
N PHE A 703 0.80 7.18 -39.47
CA PHE A 703 2.02 6.40 -39.71
C PHE A 703 2.56 5.91 -38.37
N THR A 704 2.95 4.66 -38.29
CA THR A 704 3.68 4.13 -37.13
C THR A 704 5.13 4.63 -37.20
N ILE A 705 5.58 5.37 -36.20
CA ILE A 705 6.91 6.00 -36.21
C ILE A 705 8.03 4.94 -36.33
N ALA A 706 7.88 3.78 -35.70
CA ALA A 706 8.82 2.67 -35.82
C ALA A 706 8.99 2.10 -37.25
N ARG A 707 8.13 2.49 -38.21
CA ARG A 707 8.16 2.07 -39.59
C ARG A 707 8.62 3.18 -40.53
N ILE A 708 8.90 4.37 -40.01
CA ILE A 708 9.52 5.44 -40.75
C ILE A 708 11.00 5.12 -40.82
N THR A 709 11.52 4.89 -42.03
CA THR A 709 12.91 4.51 -42.26
C THR A 709 13.88 5.68 -42.20
N GLY A 710 13.35 6.89 -42.34
CA GLY A 710 14.06 8.16 -42.19
C GLY A 710 13.14 9.32 -42.52
N ALA A 711 13.57 10.55 -42.15
CA ALA A 711 12.84 11.77 -42.43
C ALA A 711 13.83 12.89 -42.77
N GLU A 712 13.42 13.79 -43.70
CA GLU A 712 14.17 14.99 -44.14
C GLU A 712 13.18 16.12 -44.46
N LEU A 713 13.59 17.39 -44.28
CA LEU A 713 12.72 18.50 -44.66
C LEU A 713 12.54 18.56 -46.17
N ALA A 714 11.31 18.76 -46.66
CA ALA A 714 11.00 18.73 -48.07
C ALA A 714 11.64 19.88 -48.86
N GLU A 715 12.01 20.97 -48.18
CA GLU A 715 12.72 22.12 -48.79
C GLU A 715 14.10 21.71 -49.33
N ASN A 716 14.81 20.77 -48.71
CA ASN A 716 16.13 20.32 -49.11
C ASN A 716 16.10 19.39 -50.34
N VAL A 717 14.96 18.77 -50.65
CA VAL A 717 14.81 17.82 -51.75
C VAL A 717 14.69 18.51 -53.09
N ASN A 718 14.27 19.78 -53.13
CA ASN A 718 14.13 20.55 -54.37
C ASN A 718 15.43 21.20 -54.82
N GLU A 719 16.47 21.33 -53.97
CA GLU A 719 17.76 21.91 -54.33
C GLU A 719 18.75 20.87 -54.93
N GLU A 720 18.64 19.57 -54.60
CA GLU A 720 19.52 18.52 -55.15
C GLU A 720 19.04 17.89 -56.47
N GLY A 721 17.79 18.18 -56.88
CA GLY A 721 17.20 17.64 -58.12
C GLY A 721 17.47 18.44 -59.40
N THR A 722 18.29 19.51 -59.35
CA THR A 722 18.64 20.37 -60.51
C THR A 722 20.15 20.58 -60.70
N ALA A 723 20.94 19.49 -60.55
CA ALA A 723 22.33 19.47 -60.95
C ALA A 723 22.63 18.32 -61.93
#